data_571784cd3c481babb381c3a68fbaf9cc
#
_entry.id   571784cd3c481babb381c3a68fbaf9cc
#
_cell.length_a   1.000
_cell.length_b   1.000
_cell.length_c   1.000
_cell.angle_alpha   90.00
_cell.angle_beta   90.00
_cell.angle_gamma   90.00
#
_symmetry.space_group_name_H-M   'P 1'
#
loop_
_entity.id
_entity.type
_entity.pdbx_description
1 polymer ?
#
loop_
_entity_poly.entity_id
_entity_poly.type
_entity_poly.pdbx_seq_one_letter_code
_entity_poly.pdbx_strand_id
1 'polypeptide(L)'
;MKTKITLLFLIIGLYAFSQKDNYALLKEHSKTKILYDQVFELSKITKEKKTEISAMYFRQVYHEIQRADYLQRLPKYEELKKVADNAFFEKQIPLSILLSEVETIKTEAFENNSISKNSNNQYVINSNELVFDVHEIALMAPLISKSKKQDIKFILRENQIFNTTNRVISELSIRINENEMWQTIQINQSFSLHFNGNGKQPIYFKISFTDGSTKYINSTIDILGNASENNQSALAQTITATIPFQGFGESQAYFGQGEYEIYLDNVNQVLDKPIFLLDGFDPGDTRNADLIYSLLNYGNSGDNLGDIVRDEGFDIIVLNFPQYSPEEVIIIDGGADFIQRNAMVFVELINQINALKVGTEKNVVIGPSMGGLISRYALRYMEMNNLNHDTRLYLSFDSPHLGANVPIGFQHLFNYMANGPLGDVTLQDVVSSVISSSAAKQMLIDHYLGHLQAGSQTEFNNAIQLPTGAPNFRNAFQNELNSMGFPQDTRNVAISNGSSNGMMIGTPGMFVLNDYTVNASATQRAKIDVRFTPPAGVSNQLVSRFRAQQNIIIWITVFSSQANAASPSTSSGLDSAPGGMFNVGDFAAGGSGNPTLDDFLANLEIDRFCFIPTLSSLAITNSNWYVNVDDTSITPFAATYVPTANEDHVTLSDGNVEFALNEILNEPLSVEQPILSETFLIKNPIKNMIEMYSSNLLSNATISIIDASGKKVFTQNNISINGNHQLNVNLSNGFYFIKIESTERSFIMKLIKN
;
A
#
# COMPACT_ATOMS: atom_id res chain seq x y z
N MET A 1 49.29 20.16 13.86
CA MET A 1 48.50 20.42 12.64
C MET A 1 47.12 19.76 12.65
N LYS A 2 46.91 18.60 13.25
CA LYS A 2 45.58 17.91 13.33
C LYS A 2 44.51 18.66 14.14
N THR A 3 44.88 19.37 15.19
CA THR A 3 43.94 20.06 16.10
C THR A 3 43.37 21.38 15.53
N LYS A 4 44.02 22.00 14.56
CA LYS A 4 43.51 23.22 13.89
C LYS A 4 42.53 22.91 12.74
N ILE A 5 42.59 21.72 12.16
CA ILE A 5 41.68 21.27 11.10
C ILE A 5 40.33 20.87 11.70
N THR A 6 40.33 20.26 12.90
CA THR A 6 39.07 19.89 13.61
C THR A 6 38.28 21.12 14.06
N LEU A 7 38.97 22.21 14.43
CA LEU A 7 38.30 23.44 14.81
C LEU A 7 37.69 24.19 13.60
N LEU A 8 38.31 24.04 12.42
CA LEU A 8 37.80 24.65 11.18
C LEU A 8 36.54 23.93 10.69
N PHE A 9 36.46 22.59 10.84
CA PHE A 9 35.24 21.82 10.55
C PHE A 9 34.12 22.07 11.57
N LEU A 10 34.43 22.35 12.83
CA LEU A 10 33.42 22.74 13.83
C LEU A 10 32.87 24.15 13.59
N ILE A 11 33.65 25.04 13.01
CA ILE A 11 33.18 26.41 12.67
C ILE A 11 32.36 26.40 11.37
N ILE A 12 32.64 25.50 10.42
CA ILE A 12 31.84 25.31 9.20
C ILE A 12 30.52 24.63 9.53
N GLY A 13 30.49 23.74 10.54
CA GLY A 13 29.24 23.10 11.03
C GLY A 13 28.30 24.05 11.79
N LEU A 14 28.77 25.22 12.24
CA LEU A 14 27.98 26.26 12.90
C LEU A 14 27.43 27.32 11.93
N TYR A 15 27.80 27.28 10.66
CA TYR A 15 27.13 28.00 9.56
C TYR A 15 25.96 27.20 8.95
N ALA A 16 25.45 26.18 9.66
CA ALA A 16 24.17 25.58 9.31
C ALA A 16 23.06 26.64 9.51
N PHE A 17 22.83 27.40 8.47
CA PHE A 17 21.60 28.11 8.15
C PHE A 17 20.77 28.60 9.36
N SER A 18 21.23 29.64 10.06
CA SER A 18 20.31 30.62 10.57
C SER A 18 19.71 31.29 9.33
N GLN A 19 18.66 30.70 8.75
CA GLN A 19 17.85 31.35 7.72
C GLN A 19 17.35 32.62 8.38
N LYS A 20 17.89 33.78 7.96
CA LYS A 20 17.45 35.10 8.50
C LYS A 20 15.93 35.13 8.35
N ASP A 21 15.22 35.33 9.45
CA ASP A 21 13.77 35.48 9.46
C ASP A 21 13.40 36.73 8.64
N ASN A 22 12.97 36.47 7.40
CA ASN A 22 12.61 37.54 6.47
C ASN A 22 11.40 38.34 6.92
N TYR A 23 10.61 37.82 7.85
CA TYR A 23 9.39 38.41 8.42
C TYR A 23 9.62 39.07 9.78
N ALA A 24 10.83 39.04 10.34
CA ALA A 24 11.10 39.50 11.71
C ALA A 24 10.54 40.89 12.02
N LEU A 25 10.72 41.86 11.08
CA LEU A 25 10.22 43.23 11.26
C LEU A 25 8.69 43.34 11.08
N LEU A 26 8.08 42.48 10.27
CA LEU A 26 6.61 42.45 10.15
C LEU A 26 5.94 41.91 11.39
N LYS A 27 6.56 41.03 12.14
CA LYS A 27 6.04 40.44 13.39
C LYS A 27 5.76 41.50 14.44
N GLU A 28 6.49 42.58 14.45
CA GLU A 28 6.28 43.72 15.37
C GLU A 28 4.92 44.42 15.13
N HIS A 29 4.47 44.43 13.88
CA HIS A 29 3.23 45.08 13.43
C HIS A 29 2.02 44.13 13.39
N SER A 30 2.20 42.82 13.49
CA SER A 30 1.12 41.84 13.52
C SER A 30 0.31 41.97 14.84
N LYS A 31 -1.02 41.96 14.70
CA LYS A 31 -1.96 42.01 15.82
C LYS A 31 -2.28 40.64 16.38
N THR A 32 -2.46 39.64 15.51
CA THR A 32 -2.87 38.29 15.90
C THR A 32 -1.70 37.48 16.44
N LYS A 33 -0.46 37.88 16.12
CA LYS A 33 0.78 37.14 16.42
C LYS A 33 0.91 35.81 15.66
N ILE A 34 0.09 35.63 14.62
CA ILE A 34 0.15 34.49 13.69
C ILE A 34 0.25 35.07 12.28
N LEU A 35 1.46 35.09 11.73
CA LEU A 35 1.73 35.55 10.37
C LEU A 35 1.82 34.36 9.46
N TYR A 36 0.78 34.12 8.67
CA TYR A 36 0.59 32.90 7.91
C TYR A 36 1.54 32.78 6.71
N ASP A 37 2.02 33.90 6.17
CA ASP A 37 3.04 33.94 5.10
C ASP A 37 4.41 33.35 5.50
N GLN A 38 4.62 33.05 6.80
CA GLN A 38 5.84 32.34 7.23
C GLN A 38 5.84 30.86 6.90
N VAL A 39 4.67 30.27 6.68
CA VAL A 39 4.48 28.87 6.36
C VAL A 39 4.02 28.71 4.92
N PHE A 40 4.27 27.55 4.35
CA PHE A 40 3.73 27.21 3.04
C PHE A 40 2.31 26.71 3.22
N GLU A 41 1.31 27.44 2.74
CA GLU A 41 -0.11 27.12 2.90
C GLU A 41 -0.54 26.00 1.97
N LEU A 42 -0.59 24.77 2.46
CA LEU A 42 -1.09 23.60 1.73
C LEU A 42 -2.61 23.45 1.87
N SER A 43 -3.16 23.85 3.03
CA SER A 43 -4.59 23.75 3.34
C SER A 43 -5.47 24.73 2.57
N LYS A 44 -4.90 25.81 2.02
CA LYS A 44 -5.60 26.92 1.36
C LYS A 44 -6.69 27.57 2.25
N ILE A 45 -6.61 27.44 3.58
CA ILE A 45 -7.64 27.92 4.53
C ILE A 45 -7.90 29.42 4.45
N THR A 46 -6.87 30.23 4.09
CA THR A 46 -7.02 31.67 3.93
C THR A 46 -7.62 32.08 2.58
N LYS A 47 -7.71 31.15 1.61
CA LYS A 47 -8.16 31.41 0.23
C LYS A 47 -9.50 30.80 -0.09
N GLU A 48 -9.75 29.60 0.42
CA GLU A 48 -10.92 28.80 0.10
C GLU A 48 -11.71 28.47 1.37
N LYS A 49 -13.00 28.79 1.37
CA LYS A 49 -13.88 28.38 2.48
C LYS A 49 -14.28 26.92 2.27
N LYS A 50 -13.67 26.01 3.00
CA LYS A 50 -14.06 24.60 3.01
C LYS A 50 -15.43 24.45 3.68
N THR A 51 -16.35 23.72 3.02
CA THR A 51 -17.69 23.45 3.55
C THR A 51 -17.72 22.24 4.46
N GLU A 52 -16.76 21.32 4.32
CA GLU A 52 -16.63 20.09 5.09
C GLU A 52 -15.21 19.94 5.63
N ILE A 53 -15.08 19.65 6.90
CA ILE A 53 -13.79 19.52 7.59
C ILE A 53 -13.54 18.04 7.90
N SER A 54 -12.57 17.43 7.23
CA SER A 54 -12.08 16.09 7.58
C SER A 54 -11.06 16.15 8.72
N ALA A 55 -10.80 14.99 9.36
CA ALA A 55 -9.74 14.87 10.37
C ALA A 55 -8.37 15.31 9.82
N MET A 56 -8.04 14.89 8.60
CA MET A 56 -6.75 15.23 7.98
C MET A 56 -6.65 16.71 7.66
N TYR A 57 -7.73 17.33 7.12
CA TYR A 57 -7.76 18.77 6.88
C TYR A 57 -7.59 19.57 8.17
N PHE A 58 -8.29 19.19 9.26
CA PHE A 58 -8.12 19.81 10.57
C PHE A 58 -6.67 19.74 11.05
N ARG A 59 -6.04 18.56 10.97
CA ARG A 59 -4.65 18.36 11.37
C ARG A 59 -3.68 19.21 10.53
N GLN A 60 -3.89 19.32 9.21
CA GLN A 60 -3.06 20.14 8.34
C GLN A 60 -3.17 21.61 8.71
N VAL A 61 -4.38 22.15 8.86
CA VAL A 61 -4.59 23.56 9.28
C VAL A 61 -3.98 23.81 10.65
N TYR A 62 -4.20 22.91 11.61
CA TYR A 62 -3.59 23.01 12.93
C TYR A 62 -2.07 23.13 12.87
N HIS A 63 -1.43 22.23 12.10
CA HIS A 63 0.02 22.21 11.95
C HIS A 63 0.56 23.50 11.29
N GLU A 64 -0.12 24.01 10.27
CA GLU A 64 0.25 25.27 9.63
C GLU A 64 0.13 26.45 10.60
N ILE A 65 -0.99 26.57 11.33
CA ILE A 65 -1.20 27.65 12.32
C ILE A 65 -0.20 27.55 13.48
N GLN A 66 0.05 26.33 13.96
CA GLN A 66 1.04 26.09 15.03
C GLN A 66 2.44 26.57 14.61
N ARG A 67 2.83 26.34 13.35
CA ARG A 67 4.11 26.82 12.81
C ARG A 67 4.13 28.33 12.53
N ALA A 68 2.98 28.91 12.16
CA ALA A 68 2.84 30.34 11.92
C ALA A 68 2.75 31.18 13.21
N ASP A 69 2.38 30.56 14.34
CA ASP A 69 2.29 31.18 15.64
C ASP A 69 3.68 31.41 16.26
N TYR A 70 4.27 32.53 16.00
CA TYR A 70 5.62 32.85 16.49
C TYR A 70 5.73 33.10 18.01
N LEU A 71 4.60 33.16 18.74
CA LEU A 71 4.57 33.10 20.19
C LEU A 71 4.49 31.68 20.75
N GLN A 72 4.31 30.67 19.91
CA GLN A 72 4.27 29.23 20.28
C GLN A 72 3.18 28.96 21.35
N ARG A 73 1.99 29.54 21.22
CA ARG A 73 0.85 29.32 22.13
C ARG A 73 0.20 27.95 21.94
N LEU A 74 0.32 27.35 20.74
CA LEU A 74 -0.25 26.07 20.41
C LEU A 74 0.76 24.94 20.69
N PRO A 75 0.33 23.80 21.26
CA PRO A 75 1.16 22.62 21.40
C PRO A 75 1.73 22.16 20.06
N LYS A 76 2.83 21.43 20.09
CA LYS A 76 3.41 20.85 18.88
C LYS A 76 2.47 19.84 18.26
N TYR A 77 2.51 19.70 16.92
CA TYR A 77 1.66 18.77 16.18
C TYR A 77 1.80 17.31 16.67
N GLU A 78 2.99 16.91 17.08
CA GLU A 78 3.26 15.56 17.60
C GLU A 78 2.45 15.24 18.87
N GLU A 79 2.08 16.25 19.65
CA GLU A 79 1.20 16.06 20.82
C GLU A 79 -0.24 15.82 20.39
N LEU A 80 -0.74 16.55 19.38
CA LEU A 80 -2.05 16.29 18.78
C LEU A 80 -2.12 14.89 18.14
N LYS A 81 -1.07 14.50 17.43
CA LYS A 81 -0.96 13.17 16.83
C LYS A 81 -1.03 12.06 17.89
N LYS A 82 -0.32 12.19 19.00
CA LYS A 82 -0.40 11.23 20.12
C LYS A 82 -1.81 11.06 20.67
N VAL A 83 -2.60 12.13 20.72
CA VAL A 83 -4.00 12.04 21.16
C VAL A 83 -4.83 11.21 20.19
N ALA A 84 -4.62 11.39 18.89
CA ALA A 84 -5.27 10.58 17.87
C ALA A 84 -4.82 9.10 17.96
N ASP A 85 -3.52 8.83 18.08
CA ASP A 85 -2.98 7.48 18.19
C ASP A 85 -3.50 6.76 19.44
N ASN A 86 -3.64 7.46 20.58
CA ASN A 86 -4.20 6.89 21.82
C ASN A 86 -5.69 6.53 21.72
N ALA A 87 -6.41 7.06 20.74
CA ALA A 87 -7.84 6.75 20.54
C ALA A 87 -8.08 5.25 20.33
N PHE A 88 -7.11 4.55 19.71
CA PHE A 88 -7.15 3.10 19.54
C PHE A 88 -7.28 2.35 20.88
N PHE A 89 -6.45 2.72 21.86
CA PHE A 89 -6.46 2.09 23.19
C PHE A 89 -7.68 2.50 24.02
N GLU A 90 -8.10 3.74 23.90
CA GLU A 90 -9.23 4.31 24.64
C GLU A 90 -10.59 3.86 24.08
N LYS A 91 -10.64 3.31 22.86
CA LYS A 91 -11.86 2.92 22.12
C LYS A 91 -12.89 4.04 22.05
N GLN A 92 -12.41 5.27 21.84
CA GLN A 92 -13.23 6.47 21.67
C GLN A 92 -12.49 7.48 20.78
N ILE A 93 -13.24 8.20 19.96
CA ILE A 93 -12.69 9.18 19.02
C ILE A 93 -12.60 10.56 19.69
N PRO A 94 -11.39 11.13 19.82
CA PRO A 94 -11.22 12.47 20.34
C PRO A 94 -11.69 13.51 19.30
N LEU A 95 -12.44 14.50 19.79
CA LEU A 95 -12.77 15.72 19.07
C LEU A 95 -11.75 16.81 19.38
N SER A 96 -11.54 17.72 18.42
CA SER A 96 -10.69 18.89 18.62
C SER A 96 -11.35 20.15 18.08
N ILE A 97 -11.08 21.29 18.73
CA ILE A 97 -11.51 22.63 18.32
C ILE A 97 -10.29 23.49 18.07
N LEU A 98 -10.31 24.26 16.98
CA LEU A 98 -9.31 25.29 16.66
C LEU A 98 -10.03 26.61 16.37
N LEU A 99 -9.80 27.60 17.24
CA LEU A 99 -10.25 28.96 17.07
C LEU A 99 -9.03 29.87 16.99
N SER A 100 -8.86 30.55 15.87
CA SER A 100 -7.68 31.37 15.63
C SER A 100 -8.01 32.55 14.72
N GLU A 101 -7.25 33.62 14.85
CA GLU A 101 -7.17 34.71 13.88
C GLU A 101 -5.75 34.72 13.33
N VAL A 102 -5.62 34.67 12.00
CA VAL A 102 -4.32 34.67 11.33
C VAL A 102 -4.24 35.89 10.40
N GLU A 103 -3.03 36.39 10.19
CA GLU A 103 -2.74 37.48 9.27
C GLU A 103 -2.00 36.97 8.04
N THR A 104 -2.42 37.46 6.86
CA THR A 104 -1.68 37.32 5.60
C THR A 104 -1.33 38.69 5.06
N ILE A 105 -0.22 38.78 4.31
CA ILE A 105 0.17 40.02 3.64
C ILE A 105 -0.74 40.26 2.44
N LYS A 106 -1.33 41.44 2.33
CA LYS A 106 -2.13 41.85 1.17
C LYS A 106 -1.29 41.81 -0.12
N THR A 107 -1.83 41.28 -1.18
CA THR A 107 -1.15 41.27 -2.48
C THR A 107 -0.84 42.70 -2.95
N GLU A 108 -1.80 43.62 -2.78
CA GLU A 108 -1.67 45.03 -3.17
C GLU A 108 -0.55 45.76 -2.39
N ALA A 109 -0.19 45.30 -1.17
CA ALA A 109 0.87 45.85 -0.39
C ALA A 109 2.26 45.74 -1.05
N PHE A 110 2.43 44.75 -1.89
CA PHE A 110 3.65 44.61 -2.73
C PHE A 110 3.56 45.46 -4.00
N GLU A 111 2.39 45.54 -4.62
CA GLU A 111 2.17 46.30 -5.84
C GLU A 111 2.33 47.79 -5.67
N ASN A 112 1.83 48.33 -4.53
CA ASN A 112 1.90 49.76 -4.19
C ASN A 112 3.15 50.13 -3.39
N ASN A 113 4.10 49.20 -3.16
CA ASN A 113 5.29 49.36 -2.33
C ASN A 113 5.03 49.72 -0.87
N SER A 114 3.84 49.44 -0.33
CA SER A 114 3.58 49.57 1.13
C SER A 114 4.42 48.59 1.94
N ILE A 115 4.85 47.46 1.28
CA ILE A 115 5.85 46.53 1.79
C ILE A 115 6.98 46.42 0.76
N SER A 116 8.23 46.47 1.23
CA SER A 116 9.42 46.21 0.42
C SER A 116 10.41 45.35 1.21
N LYS A 117 11.53 44.95 0.57
CA LYS A 117 12.64 44.31 1.29
C LYS A 117 13.80 45.29 1.50
N ASN A 118 14.37 45.23 2.70
CA ASN A 118 15.59 45.98 3.02
C ASN A 118 16.84 45.26 2.49
N SER A 119 18.01 45.86 2.67
CA SER A 119 19.32 45.32 2.28
C SER A 119 19.65 43.96 2.92
N ASN A 120 18.97 43.61 4.01
CA ASN A 120 19.12 42.35 4.73
C ASN A 120 18.13 41.27 4.27
N ASN A 121 17.37 41.53 3.19
CA ASN A 121 16.31 40.67 2.64
C ASN A 121 15.11 40.49 3.58
N GLN A 122 14.89 41.41 4.56
CA GLN A 122 13.76 41.40 5.47
C GLN A 122 12.66 42.30 4.91
N TYR A 123 11.41 41.87 5.06
CA TYR A 123 10.24 42.68 4.72
C TYR A 123 10.09 43.85 5.71
N VAL A 124 9.87 45.05 5.17
CA VAL A 124 9.65 46.30 5.92
C VAL A 124 8.38 46.97 5.42
N ILE A 125 7.66 47.60 6.33
CA ILE A 125 6.47 48.43 6.04
C ILE A 125 6.94 49.83 5.74
N ASN A 126 6.56 50.39 4.59
CA ASN A 126 6.96 51.72 4.12
C ASN A 126 5.83 52.73 4.24
N SER A 127 4.63 52.33 4.61
CA SER A 127 3.42 53.18 4.67
C SER A 127 2.68 52.99 6.00
N ASN A 128 1.77 53.90 6.29
CA ASN A 128 0.85 53.79 7.44
C ASN A 128 -0.44 53.00 7.11
N GLU A 129 -0.52 52.40 5.92
CA GLU A 129 -1.65 51.62 5.49
C GLU A 129 -1.69 50.25 6.17
N LEU A 130 -2.91 49.66 6.27
CA LEU A 130 -3.08 48.31 6.78
C LEU A 130 -2.57 47.33 5.72
N VAL A 131 -1.42 46.69 5.96
CA VAL A 131 -0.73 45.79 5.05
C VAL A 131 -1.14 44.33 5.22
N PHE A 132 -1.95 44.01 6.23
CA PHE A 132 -2.40 42.66 6.52
C PHE A 132 -3.91 42.51 6.32
N ASP A 133 -4.31 41.34 5.79
CA ASP A 133 -5.67 40.81 5.89
C ASP A 133 -5.75 39.89 7.12
N VAL A 134 -6.86 39.96 7.85
CA VAL A 134 -7.12 39.11 9.00
C VAL A 134 -8.16 38.07 8.63
N HIS A 135 -7.83 36.78 8.84
CA HIS A 135 -8.72 35.65 8.58
C HIS A 135 -9.12 35.03 9.92
N GLU A 136 -10.42 34.95 10.16
CA GLU A 136 -10.96 34.22 11.32
C GLU A 136 -11.12 32.72 10.95
N ILE A 137 -10.51 31.84 11.73
CA ILE A 137 -10.52 30.41 11.57
C ILE A 137 -11.26 29.79 12.74
N ALA A 138 -12.31 29.01 12.44
CA ALA A 138 -13.06 28.24 13.41
C ALA A 138 -13.29 26.84 12.83
N LEU A 139 -12.61 25.85 13.37
CA LEU A 139 -12.70 24.45 12.95
C LEU A 139 -13.03 23.56 14.15
N MET A 140 -13.78 22.51 13.91
CA MET A 140 -14.01 21.42 14.85
C MET A 140 -14.14 20.12 14.07
N ALA A 141 -13.42 19.07 14.48
CA ALA A 141 -13.43 17.79 13.81
C ALA A 141 -13.07 16.64 14.75
N PRO A 142 -13.44 15.39 14.41
CA PRO A 142 -12.80 14.20 14.95
C PRO A 142 -11.32 14.18 14.58
N LEU A 143 -10.46 13.63 15.43
CA LEU A 143 -9.03 13.45 15.09
C LEU A 143 -8.77 12.14 14.33
N ILE A 144 -9.76 11.24 14.22
CA ILE A 144 -9.74 9.99 13.46
C ILE A 144 -10.72 10.13 12.30
N SER A 145 -10.27 9.73 11.10
CA SER A 145 -11.06 9.89 9.86
C SER A 145 -12.04 8.76 9.59
N LYS A 146 -11.81 7.57 10.15
CA LYS A 146 -12.55 6.34 9.81
C LYS A 146 -13.00 5.59 11.05
N SER A 147 -14.11 4.84 10.95
CA SER A 147 -14.59 3.91 11.98
C SER A 147 -15.22 2.67 11.33
N LYS A 148 -14.89 1.48 11.83
CA LYS A 148 -15.58 0.22 11.45
C LYS A 148 -16.94 0.07 12.12
N LYS A 149 -17.26 0.88 13.14
CA LYS A 149 -18.48 0.79 13.93
C LYS A 149 -19.42 1.95 13.62
N GLN A 150 -20.72 1.68 13.54
CA GLN A 150 -21.76 2.68 13.45
C GLN A 150 -22.02 3.36 14.82
N ASP A 151 -21.86 2.63 15.93
CA ASP A 151 -21.91 3.16 17.28
C ASP A 151 -20.53 3.68 17.69
N ILE A 152 -20.37 5.01 17.65
CA ILE A 152 -19.10 5.65 17.92
C ILE A 152 -19.15 6.44 19.21
N LYS A 153 -18.19 6.21 20.09
CA LYS A 153 -17.99 6.96 21.31
C LYS A 153 -17.02 8.10 21.06
N PHE A 154 -17.46 9.33 21.31
CA PHE A 154 -16.66 10.55 21.18
C PHE A 154 -16.31 11.14 22.55
N ILE A 155 -15.22 11.92 22.58
CA ILE A 155 -14.82 12.72 23.73
C ILE A 155 -14.19 14.02 23.26
N LEU A 156 -14.54 15.15 23.91
CA LEU A 156 -13.84 16.41 23.80
C LEU A 156 -13.18 16.70 25.14
N ARG A 157 -11.85 16.75 25.16
CA ARG A 157 -11.11 17.12 26.37
C ARG A 157 -10.77 18.61 26.36
N GLU A 158 -10.62 19.21 27.53
CA GLU A 158 -10.25 20.63 27.68
C GLU A 158 -8.94 20.95 26.94
N ASN A 159 -7.94 20.10 27.02
CA ASN A 159 -6.67 20.25 26.34
C ASN A 159 -6.72 20.03 24.79
N GLN A 160 -7.91 19.74 24.24
CA GLN A 160 -8.17 19.68 22.81
C GLN A 160 -8.92 20.92 22.29
N ILE A 161 -9.09 21.94 23.11
CA ILE A 161 -9.69 23.22 22.74
C ILE A 161 -8.55 24.21 22.53
N PHE A 162 -8.17 24.42 21.30
CA PHE A 162 -7.09 25.32 20.88
C PHE A 162 -7.71 26.67 20.51
N ASN A 163 -7.56 27.66 21.39
CA ASN A 163 -8.13 28.98 21.19
C ASN A 163 -7.06 30.07 21.38
N THR A 164 -6.64 30.69 20.28
CA THR A 164 -5.70 31.82 20.28
C THR A 164 -6.40 33.16 20.19
N THR A 165 -7.74 33.17 20.16
CA THR A 165 -8.57 34.39 20.17
C THR A 165 -8.97 34.79 21.59
N ASN A 166 -9.60 35.97 21.73
CA ASN A 166 -10.16 36.44 23.01
C ASN A 166 -11.62 35.97 23.21
N ARG A 167 -12.18 35.17 22.31
CA ARG A 167 -13.58 34.73 22.38
C ARG A 167 -13.73 33.60 23.39
N VAL A 168 -14.75 33.66 24.22
CA VAL A 168 -15.04 32.65 25.23
C VAL A 168 -16.21 31.78 24.77
N ILE A 169 -16.01 30.46 24.70
CA ILE A 169 -17.05 29.51 24.39
C ILE A 169 -18.04 29.41 25.55
N SER A 170 -19.34 29.57 25.25
CA SER A 170 -20.42 29.41 26.25
C SER A 170 -21.10 28.05 26.16
N GLU A 171 -21.23 27.47 24.92
CA GLU A 171 -21.87 26.17 24.70
C GLU A 171 -21.31 25.51 23.46
N LEU A 172 -21.22 24.18 23.50
CA LEU A 172 -20.84 23.32 22.37
C LEU A 172 -21.96 22.30 22.11
N SER A 173 -22.35 22.16 20.89
CA SER A 173 -23.41 21.20 20.51
C SER A 173 -23.05 20.44 19.23
N ILE A 174 -23.58 19.24 19.10
CA ILE A 174 -23.37 18.31 17.98
C ILE A 174 -24.69 17.73 17.50
N ARG A 175 -24.77 17.39 16.23
CA ARG A 175 -25.78 16.51 15.60
C ARG A 175 -25.19 15.84 14.37
N ILE A 176 -25.75 14.72 13.94
CA ILE A 176 -25.30 13.97 12.75
C ILE A 176 -26.31 14.03 11.59
N ASN A 177 -27.49 14.58 11.84
CA ASN A 177 -28.51 14.81 10.84
C ASN A 177 -29.03 16.25 10.96
N GLU A 178 -29.28 16.92 9.82
CA GLU A 178 -29.80 18.30 9.81
C GLU A 178 -31.16 18.46 10.49
N ASN A 179 -31.97 17.38 10.51
CA ASN A 179 -33.29 17.37 11.11
C ASN A 179 -33.28 16.99 12.61
N GLU A 180 -32.14 16.63 13.18
CA GLU A 180 -32.04 16.26 14.60
C GLU A 180 -31.87 17.47 15.48
N MET A 181 -32.27 17.32 16.75
CA MET A 181 -32.02 18.33 17.79
C MET A 181 -30.53 18.34 18.15
N TRP A 182 -30.02 19.52 18.49
CA TRP A 182 -28.67 19.67 18.94
C TRP A 182 -28.47 19.01 20.31
N GLN A 183 -27.48 18.11 20.42
CA GLN A 183 -27.02 17.54 21.67
C GLN A 183 -25.86 18.37 22.21
N THR A 184 -25.94 18.77 23.48
CA THR A 184 -24.85 19.52 24.13
C THR A 184 -23.66 18.61 24.42
N ILE A 185 -22.45 19.06 24.08
CA ILE A 185 -21.19 18.39 24.39
C ILE A 185 -20.70 18.86 25.76
N GLN A 186 -20.50 17.92 26.68
CA GLN A 186 -19.87 18.19 27.97
C GLN A 186 -18.36 17.92 27.87
N ILE A 187 -17.54 18.94 28.19
CA ILE A 187 -16.07 18.81 28.17
C ILE A 187 -15.64 17.73 29.17
N ASN A 188 -14.68 16.89 28.79
CA ASN A 188 -14.15 15.73 29.55
C ASN A 188 -15.16 14.61 29.81
N GLN A 189 -16.31 14.62 29.14
CA GLN A 189 -17.29 13.54 29.21
C GLN A 189 -17.47 12.89 27.85
N SER A 190 -17.48 11.54 27.83
CA SER A 190 -17.74 10.78 26.61
C SER A 190 -19.24 10.72 26.33
N PHE A 191 -19.58 10.68 25.03
CA PHE A 191 -20.95 10.47 24.54
C PHE A 191 -20.92 9.57 23.30
N SER A 192 -22.02 8.92 22.98
CA SER A 192 -22.11 8.04 21.81
C SER A 192 -23.07 8.62 20.78
N LEU A 193 -22.74 8.41 19.50
CA LEU A 193 -23.58 8.70 18.36
C LEU A 193 -23.71 7.42 17.52
N HIS A 194 -24.90 7.19 16.97
CA HIS A 194 -25.18 6.08 16.06
C HIS A 194 -25.37 6.61 14.65
N PHE A 195 -24.55 6.12 13.71
CA PHE A 195 -24.62 6.47 12.29
C PHE A 195 -25.40 5.40 11.52
N ASN A 196 -26.46 5.79 10.82
CA ASN A 196 -27.36 4.88 10.11
C ASN A 196 -26.87 4.46 8.72
N GLY A 197 -25.67 4.87 8.30
CA GLY A 197 -25.16 4.58 6.96
C GLY A 197 -23.67 4.33 6.95
N ASN A 198 -23.22 3.74 5.86
CA ASN A 198 -21.79 3.53 5.56
C ASN A 198 -21.25 4.64 4.67
N GLY A 199 -19.93 4.70 4.50
CA GLY A 199 -19.23 5.74 3.76
C GLY A 199 -19.14 7.04 4.53
N LYS A 200 -18.95 8.12 3.81
CA LYS A 200 -18.74 9.47 4.37
C LYS A 200 -20.01 9.98 5.04
N GLN A 201 -19.97 10.14 6.37
CA GLN A 201 -21.08 10.60 7.20
C GLN A 201 -20.82 12.01 7.72
N PRO A 202 -21.81 12.92 7.68
CA PRO A 202 -21.68 14.29 8.17
C PRO A 202 -21.75 14.34 9.70
N ILE A 203 -21.03 15.30 10.27
CA ILE A 203 -21.12 15.70 11.68
C ILE A 203 -21.24 17.23 11.71
N TYR A 204 -22.30 17.73 12.33
CA TYR A 204 -22.54 19.15 12.46
C TYR A 204 -22.23 19.63 13.88
N PHE A 205 -21.42 20.67 13.99
CA PHE A 205 -21.08 21.29 15.25
C PHE A 205 -21.64 22.70 15.32
N LYS A 206 -22.01 23.11 16.53
CA LYS A 206 -22.43 24.48 16.87
C LYS A 206 -21.58 24.94 18.04
N ILE A 207 -20.84 26.05 17.85
CA ILE A 207 -20.04 26.69 18.87
C ILE A 207 -20.73 28.05 19.21
N SER A 208 -21.25 28.20 20.39
CA SER A 208 -21.84 29.46 20.89
C SER A 208 -20.84 30.18 21.79
N PHE A 209 -20.80 31.50 21.69
CA PHE A 209 -19.87 32.32 22.43
C PHE A 209 -20.61 33.23 23.44
N THR A 210 -19.90 33.70 24.46
CA THR A 210 -20.47 34.60 25.50
C THR A 210 -20.89 35.97 24.97
N ASP A 211 -20.40 36.37 23.79
CA ASP A 211 -20.82 37.57 23.08
C ASP A 211 -22.16 37.43 22.33
N GLY A 212 -22.79 36.25 22.42
CA GLY A 212 -24.05 35.90 21.75
C GLY A 212 -23.89 35.44 20.31
N SER A 213 -22.71 35.46 19.74
CA SER A 213 -22.45 34.95 18.38
C SER A 213 -22.33 33.43 18.33
N THR A 214 -22.50 32.84 17.14
CA THR A 214 -22.47 31.38 16.92
C THR A 214 -21.74 31.06 15.64
N LYS A 215 -20.95 29.98 15.66
CA LYS A 215 -20.34 29.37 14.48
C LYS A 215 -20.91 27.97 14.25
N TYR A 216 -21.22 27.66 13.00
CA TYR A 216 -21.64 26.34 12.53
C TYR A 216 -20.50 25.74 11.71
N ILE A 217 -20.15 24.50 11.99
CA ILE A 217 -19.04 23.78 11.36
C ILE A 217 -19.56 22.43 10.94
N ASN A 218 -19.31 22.05 9.68
CA ASN A 218 -19.61 20.73 9.15
C ASN A 218 -18.31 19.95 9.08
N SER A 219 -18.31 18.78 9.67
CA SER A 219 -17.20 17.84 9.63
C SER A 219 -17.67 16.49 9.09
N THR A 220 -16.75 15.58 8.82
CA THR A 220 -17.07 14.26 8.31
C THR A 220 -16.25 13.18 8.98
N ILE A 221 -16.83 11.97 9.02
CA ILE A 221 -16.18 10.73 9.38
C ILE A 221 -16.62 9.64 8.39
N ASP A 222 -15.71 8.74 8.00
CA ASP A 222 -16.04 7.61 7.15
C ASP A 222 -16.41 6.39 8.00
N ILE A 223 -17.61 5.86 7.79
CA ILE A 223 -18.08 4.62 8.40
C ILE A 223 -17.83 3.49 7.42
N LEU A 224 -16.93 2.58 7.77
CA LEU A 224 -16.53 1.47 6.89
C LEU A 224 -17.56 0.32 6.86
N GLY A 225 -18.59 0.41 7.70
CA GLY A 225 -19.75 -0.49 7.70
C GLY A 225 -19.65 -1.65 8.68
N ASN A 226 -20.83 -2.07 9.18
CA ASN A 226 -21.06 -3.42 9.62
C ASN A 226 -21.60 -4.22 8.43
N ALA A 227 -21.35 -5.54 8.44
CA ALA A 227 -21.95 -6.46 7.49
C ALA A 227 -23.42 -6.16 7.22
N SER A 228 -23.84 -6.24 5.98
CA SER A 228 -25.24 -6.10 5.60
C SER A 228 -26.08 -7.07 6.44
N GLU A 229 -27.14 -6.57 7.07
CA GLU A 229 -28.10 -7.38 7.85
C GLU A 229 -28.76 -8.53 7.05
N ASN A 230 -28.48 -8.63 5.76
CA ASN A 230 -29.04 -9.61 4.85
C ASN A 230 -28.19 -10.87 4.64
N ASN A 231 -26.92 -10.87 5.01
CA ASN A 231 -26.12 -12.08 5.02
C ASN A 231 -26.08 -12.62 6.46
N GLN A 232 -26.52 -13.88 6.66
CA GLN A 232 -26.31 -14.61 7.92
C GLN A 232 -24.81 -14.87 8.10
N SER A 233 -24.02 -13.80 8.27
CA SER A 233 -22.62 -13.96 8.64
C SER A 233 -22.53 -14.32 10.12
N ALA A 234 -21.79 -15.36 10.43
CA ALA A 234 -21.35 -15.59 11.79
C ALA A 234 -20.52 -14.34 12.21
N LEU A 235 -20.66 -13.91 13.46
CA LEU A 235 -19.89 -12.80 14.01
C LEU A 235 -18.40 -13.02 13.71
N ALA A 236 -17.69 -11.97 13.27
CA ALA A 236 -16.26 -12.01 13.04
C ALA A 236 -15.54 -12.61 14.27
N GLN A 237 -14.72 -13.63 14.01
CA GLN A 237 -13.97 -14.32 15.05
C GLN A 237 -12.53 -13.84 15.02
N THR A 238 -11.97 -13.55 16.19
CA THR A 238 -10.54 -13.22 16.31
C THR A 238 -9.71 -14.48 16.39
N ILE A 239 -8.54 -14.45 15.73
CA ILE A 239 -7.57 -15.54 15.78
C ILE A 239 -6.19 -14.96 16.12
N THR A 240 -5.44 -15.69 16.95
CA THR A 240 -4.07 -15.34 17.29
C THR A 240 -3.15 -16.47 16.88
N ALA A 241 -2.09 -16.16 16.15
CA ALA A 241 -1.06 -17.14 15.79
C ALA A 241 -0.47 -17.80 17.03
N THR A 242 -0.17 -19.08 16.95
CA THR A 242 0.54 -19.83 18.02
C THR A 242 2.05 -19.76 17.88
N ILE A 243 2.55 -19.29 16.74
CA ILE A 243 3.96 -19.13 16.42
C ILE A 243 4.25 -17.63 16.29
N PRO A 244 5.11 -17.05 17.16
CA PRO A 244 5.46 -15.65 17.06
C PRO A 244 6.52 -15.40 15.99
N PHE A 245 6.59 -14.17 15.49
CA PHE A 245 7.63 -13.72 14.56
C PHE A 245 8.26 -12.43 15.05
N GLN A 246 9.60 -12.36 14.99
CA GLN A 246 10.36 -11.13 15.27
C GLN A 246 10.79 -10.49 13.97
N GLY A 247 10.25 -9.31 13.69
CA GLY A 247 10.62 -8.52 12.53
C GLY A 247 11.94 -7.78 12.72
N PHE A 248 12.54 -7.36 11.61
CA PHE A 248 13.75 -6.54 11.66
C PHE A 248 13.49 -5.21 12.40
N GLY A 249 14.29 -4.93 13.40
CA GLY A 249 14.17 -3.73 14.24
C GLY A 249 13.25 -3.86 15.45
N GLU A 250 12.56 -4.96 15.60
CA GLU A 250 11.74 -5.25 16.79
C GLU A 250 12.59 -5.79 17.93
N SER A 251 12.21 -5.42 19.16
CA SER A 251 12.94 -5.84 20.38
C SER A 251 12.69 -7.31 20.74
N GLN A 252 11.55 -7.85 20.32
CA GLN A 252 11.13 -9.23 20.58
C GLN A 252 10.20 -9.75 19.52
N ALA A 253 9.88 -11.06 19.57
CA ALA A 253 8.91 -11.67 18.69
C ALA A 253 7.48 -11.41 19.19
N TYR A 254 6.55 -11.10 18.27
CA TYR A 254 5.13 -10.91 18.56
C TYR A 254 4.28 -11.96 17.85
N PHE A 255 3.17 -12.33 18.49
CA PHE A 255 2.13 -13.17 17.87
C PHE A 255 1.26 -12.31 16.94
N GLY A 256 1.06 -12.75 15.72
CA GLY A 256 0.13 -12.12 14.79
C GLY A 256 -1.32 -12.33 15.21
N GLN A 257 -2.20 -11.38 14.88
CA GLN A 257 -3.64 -11.49 15.07
C GLN A 257 -4.37 -11.30 13.75
N GLY A 258 -5.49 -12.01 13.62
CA GLY A 258 -6.40 -11.94 12.48
C GLY A 258 -7.85 -11.90 12.95
N GLU A 259 -8.73 -11.51 12.04
CA GLU A 259 -10.17 -11.65 12.15
C GLU A 259 -10.66 -12.47 10.96
N TYR A 260 -11.56 -13.42 11.19
CA TYR A 260 -12.10 -14.21 10.09
C TYR A 260 -13.61 -14.39 10.21
N GLU A 261 -14.26 -14.55 9.06
CA GLU A 261 -15.68 -14.88 8.95
C GLU A 261 -15.87 -16.09 8.04
N ILE A 262 -16.87 -16.90 8.35
CA ILE A 262 -17.24 -18.08 7.57
C ILE A 262 -18.58 -17.83 6.89
N TYR A 263 -18.57 -17.83 5.56
CA TYR A 263 -19.75 -17.77 4.71
C TYR A 263 -20.03 -19.18 4.20
N LEU A 264 -20.95 -19.87 4.87
CA LEU A 264 -21.33 -21.24 4.49
C LEU A 264 -21.95 -21.29 3.10
N ASP A 265 -21.84 -22.44 2.45
CA ASP A 265 -22.44 -22.71 1.15
C ASP A 265 -23.96 -22.53 1.15
N ASN A 266 -24.57 -22.41 -0.04
CA ASN A 266 -26.02 -22.26 -0.20
C ASN A 266 -26.74 -23.63 -0.39
N VAL A 267 -26.01 -24.74 -0.39
CA VAL A 267 -26.54 -26.10 -0.68
C VAL A 267 -26.89 -26.86 0.59
N ASN A 268 -25.95 -26.95 1.54
CA ASN A 268 -26.11 -27.76 2.74
C ASN A 268 -25.86 -27.00 4.06
N GLN A 269 -25.26 -25.82 4.02
CA GLN A 269 -24.94 -24.97 5.18
C GLN A 269 -24.01 -25.67 6.20
N VAL A 270 -23.10 -26.55 5.73
CA VAL A 270 -22.16 -27.30 6.56
C VAL A 270 -20.74 -26.96 6.08
N LEU A 271 -19.87 -26.58 7.00
CA LEU A 271 -18.46 -26.33 6.66
C LEU A 271 -17.78 -27.64 6.23
N ASP A 272 -17.71 -27.91 4.93
CA ASP A 272 -17.17 -29.15 4.38
C ASP A 272 -16.25 -28.98 3.15
N LYS A 273 -16.36 -27.87 2.41
CA LYS A 273 -15.52 -27.56 1.24
C LYS A 273 -14.91 -26.16 1.32
N PRO A 274 -13.95 -25.94 2.22
CA PRO A 274 -13.46 -24.59 2.51
C PRO A 274 -12.62 -23.97 1.41
N ILE A 275 -12.94 -22.73 1.07
CA ILE A 275 -12.13 -21.80 0.30
C ILE A 275 -11.65 -20.68 1.23
N PHE A 276 -10.36 -20.56 1.44
CA PHE A 276 -9.78 -19.43 2.15
C PHE A 276 -9.56 -18.25 1.19
N LEU A 277 -10.08 -17.09 1.54
CA LEU A 277 -9.84 -15.81 0.86
C LEU A 277 -9.08 -14.90 1.84
N LEU A 278 -7.84 -14.58 1.51
CA LEU A 278 -7.01 -13.73 2.35
C LEU A 278 -7.09 -12.27 1.90
N ASP A 279 -7.05 -11.35 2.87
CA ASP A 279 -6.87 -9.95 2.53
C ASP A 279 -5.46 -9.67 1.98
N GLY A 280 -5.35 -8.59 1.20
CA GLY A 280 -4.10 -8.06 0.66
C GLY A 280 -3.46 -6.99 1.56
N PHE A 281 -2.72 -6.06 0.95
CA PHE A 281 -2.15 -4.90 1.63
C PHE A 281 -3.27 -3.91 1.98
N ASP A 282 -3.48 -3.65 3.26
CA ASP A 282 -4.54 -2.78 3.80
C ASP A 282 -4.06 -1.93 4.99
N PRO A 283 -3.16 -0.98 4.78
CA PRO A 283 -2.68 -0.12 5.85
C PRO A 283 -3.81 0.70 6.49
N GLY A 284 -3.87 0.66 7.82
CA GLY A 284 -4.90 1.33 8.60
C GLY A 284 -6.18 0.52 8.77
N ASP A 285 -6.18 -0.76 8.38
CA ASP A 285 -7.29 -1.71 8.59
C ASP A 285 -8.62 -1.15 8.06
N THR A 286 -8.63 -0.83 6.76
CA THR A 286 -9.75 -0.13 6.11
C THR A 286 -10.84 -1.06 5.60
N ARG A 287 -10.58 -2.37 5.54
CA ARG A 287 -11.51 -3.40 5.11
C ARG A 287 -11.94 -4.29 6.27
N ASN A 288 -13.16 -4.75 6.24
CA ASN A 288 -13.70 -5.84 7.03
C ASN A 288 -13.94 -7.06 6.12
N ALA A 289 -14.42 -8.17 6.68
CA ALA A 289 -14.65 -9.39 5.91
C ALA A 289 -15.62 -9.20 4.73
N ASP A 290 -16.69 -8.41 4.91
CA ASP A 290 -17.65 -8.15 3.81
C ASP A 290 -17.02 -7.33 2.67
N LEU A 291 -16.20 -6.33 2.99
CA LEU A 291 -15.50 -5.55 1.98
C LEU A 291 -14.47 -6.41 1.24
N ILE A 292 -13.78 -7.32 1.94
CA ILE A 292 -12.88 -8.30 1.32
C ILE A 292 -13.67 -9.26 0.43
N TYR A 293 -14.82 -9.78 0.92
CA TYR A 293 -15.70 -10.62 0.11
C TYR A 293 -16.20 -9.89 -1.15
N SER A 294 -16.50 -8.59 -1.04
CA SER A 294 -16.94 -7.77 -2.17
C SER A 294 -15.86 -7.56 -3.25
N LEU A 295 -14.57 -7.79 -2.95
CA LEU A 295 -13.51 -7.79 -3.97
C LEU A 295 -13.68 -8.93 -4.99
N LEU A 296 -14.54 -9.91 -4.71
CA LEU A 296 -14.92 -10.98 -5.64
C LEU A 296 -16.02 -10.54 -6.63
N ASN A 297 -16.52 -9.30 -6.56
CA ASN A 297 -17.46 -8.74 -7.54
C ASN A 297 -16.77 -8.54 -8.90
N TYR A 298 -17.47 -8.84 -10.00
CA TYR A 298 -16.98 -8.65 -11.35
C TYR A 298 -18.12 -8.28 -12.33
N GLY A 299 -17.73 -7.85 -13.53
CA GLY A 299 -18.68 -7.48 -14.57
C GLY A 299 -19.55 -6.27 -14.22
N ASN A 300 -20.49 -5.97 -15.09
CA ASN A 300 -21.45 -4.86 -14.93
C ASN A 300 -22.77 -5.30 -14.31
N SER A 301 -23.00 -6.62 -14.14
CA SER A 301 -24.24 -7.23 -13.65
C SER A 301 -24.29 -7.33 -12.13
N GLY A 302 -23.17 -7.12 -11.43
CA GLY A 302 -23.06 -7.30 -9.99
C GLY A 302 -22.87 -8.76 -9.58
N ASP A 303 -22.37 -9.58 -10.49
CA ASP A 303 -22.01 -10.97 -10.20
C ASP A 303 -20.81 -11.02 -9.22
N ASN A 304 -20.78 -12.06 -8.39
CA ASN A 304 -19.73 -12.27 -7.39
C ASN A 304 -19.22 -13.71 -7.48
N LEU A 305 -17.89 -13.89 -7.66
CA LEU A 305 -17.27 -15.20 -7.72
C LEU A 305 -17.52 -16.04 -6.46
N GLY A 306 -17.56 -15.38 -5.29
CA GLY A 306 -17.84 -16.03 -4.02
C GLY A 306 -19.26 -16.62 -3.96
N ASP A 307 -20.25 -15.90 -4.46
CA ASP A 307 -21.63 -16.39 -4.50
C ASP A 307 -21.76 -17.59 -5.43
N ILE A 308 -21.11 -17.55 -6.61
CA ILE A 308 -21.12 -18.67 -7.56
C ILE A 308 -20.55 -19.95 -6.93
N VAL A 309 -19.40 -19.88 -6.27
CA VAL A 309 -18.81 -21.09 -5.67
C VAL A 309 -19.59 -21.57 -4.44
N ARG A 310 -20.27 -20.67 -3.71
CA ARG A 310 -21.20 -21.06 -2.61
C ARG A 310 -22.44 -21.79 -3.13
N ASP A 311 -22.94 -21.41 -4.31
CA ASP A 311 -24.03 -22.13 -4.97
C ASP A 311 -23.61 -23.52 -5.47
N GLU A 312 -22.29 -23.74 -5.67
CA GLU A 312 -21.69 -25.04 -6.02
C GLU A 312 -21.25 -25.84 -4.75
N GLY A 313 -21.62 -25.37 -3.56
CA GLY A 313 -21.41 -26.06 -2.29
C GLY A 313 -20.06 -25.84 -1.65
N PHE A 314 -19.38 -24.74 -1.94
CA PHE A 314 -18.15 -24.34 -1.22
C PHE A 314 -18.42 -23.33 -0.13
N ASP A 315 -17.67 -23.39 0.96
CA ASP A 315 -17.69 -22.41 2.05
C ASP A 315 -16.56 -21.41 1.88
N ILE A 316 -16.81 -20.13 2.10
CA ILE A 316 -15.75 -19.11 2.04
C ILE A 316 -15.36 -18.67 3.42
N ILE A 317 -14.06 -18.77 3.72
CA ILE A 317 -13.45 -18.27 4.94
C ILE A 317 -12.63 -17.03 4.56
N VAL A 318 -13.13 -15.86 4.93
CA VAL A 318 -12.43 -14.59 4.73
C VAL A 318 -11.52 -14.30 5.90
N LEU A 319 -10.24 -14.05 5.65
CA LEU A 319 -9.25 -13.68 6.66
C LEU A 319 -8.81 -12.23 6.46
N ASN A 320 -9.09 -11.40 7.46
CA ASN A 320 -8.61 -10.02 7.60
C ASN A 320 -7.43 -9.94 8.57
N PHE A 321 -6.54 -8.97 8.37
CA PHE A 321 -5.41 -8.67 9.26
C PHE A 321 -5.63 -7.29 9.91
N PRO A 322 -6.31 -7.23 11.07
CA PRO A 322 -6.70 -5.97 11.70
C PRO A 322 -5.52 -5.25 12.34
N GLN A 323 -5.77 -4.02 12.77
CA GLN A 323 -4.89 -3.36 13.75
C GLN A 323 -5.10 -3.98 15.14
N TYR A 324 -4.00 -4.31 15.82
CA TYR A 324 -4.03 -4.90 17.17
C TYR A 324 -2.88 -4.41 18.03
N SER A 325 -3.01 -4.63 19.34
CA SER A 325 -1.99 -4.27 20.32
C SER A 325 -1.48 -5.52 21.03
N PRO A 326 -0.24 -5.96 20.77
CA PRO A 326 0.35 -7.05 21.56
C PRO A 326 0.76 -6.60 22.96
N GLU A 327 0.96 -5.29 23.17
CA GLU A 327 1.32 -4.65 24.45
C GLU A 327 0.65 -3.27 24.53
N GLU A 328 0.45 -2.74 25.75
CA GLU A 328 -0.33 -1.53 26.04
C GLU A 328 0.06 -0.27 25.22
N VAL A 329 1.25 -0.22 24.63
CA VAL A 329 1.77 0.96 23.94
C VAL A 329 2.21 0.69 22.50
N ILE A 330 2.06 -0.55 22.01
CA ILE A 330 2.47 -0.95 20.66
C ILE A 330 1.21 -1.24 19.85
N ILE A 331 1.09 -0.59 18.71
CA ILE A 331 0.07 -0.92 17.69
C ILE A 331 0.79 -1.59 16.53
N ILE A 332 0.34 -2.78 16.17
CA ILE A 332 0.71 -3.48 14.94
C ILE A 332 -0.45 -3.32 13.97
N ASP A 333 -0.16 -2.81 12.78
CA ASP A 333 -1.07 -2.71 11.67
C ASP A 333 -0.95 -3.98 10.83
N GLY A 334 -1.82 -4.98 11.11
CA GLY A 334 -1.76 -6.30 10.48
C GLY A 334 -1.82 -6.25 8.96
N GLY A 335 -2.65 -5.36 8.40
CA GLY A 335 -2.76 -5.16 6.94
C GLY A 335 -1.49 -4.62 6.26
N ALA A 336 -0.51 -4.15 7.03
CA ALA A 336 0.75 -3.62 6.54
C ALA A 336 1.99 -4.20 7.25
N ASP A 337 1.81 -5.29 7.98
CA ASP A 337 2.83 -5.95 8.82
C ASP A 337 3.73 -6.90 8.02
N PHE A 338 4.70 -7.49 8.69
CA PHE A 338 5.58 -8.53 8.13
C PHE A 338 4.77 -9.70 7.57
N ILE A 339 5.06 -10.07 6.34
CA ILE A 339 4.38 -11.17 5.63
C ILE A 339 4.51 -12.48 6.41
N GLN A 340 5.66 -12.73 7.05
CA GLN A 340 5.89 -13.93 7.87
C GLN A 340 4.95 -13.98 9.09
N ARG A 341 4.71 -12.84 9.76
CA ARG A 341 3.83 -12.81 10.94
C ARG A 341 2.38 -13.10 10.54
N ASN A 342 1.92 -12.51 9.45
CA ASN A 342 0.60 -12.77 8.90
C ASN A 342 0.47 -14.22 8.39
N ALA A 343 1.54 -14.80 7.83
CA ALA A 343 1.56 -16.20 7.44
C ALA A 343 1.35 -17.14 8.64
N MET A 344 1.88 -16.81 9.82
CA MET A 344 1.65 -17.62 11.03
C MET A 344 0.19 -17.51 11.52
N VAL A 345 -0.49 -16.37 11.30
CA VAL A 345 -1.95 -16.26 11.53
C VAL A 345 -2.71 -17.22 10.62
N PHE A 346 -2.34 -17.24 9.33
CA PHE A 346 -3.00 -18.12 8.38
C PHE A 346 -2.72 -19.62 8.65
N VAL A 347 -1.51 -19.98 9.10
CA VAL A 347 -1.20 -21.35 9.57
C VAL A 347 -2.16 -21.77 10.68
N GLU A 348 -2.38 -20.90 11.66
CA GLU A 348 -3.31 -21.20 12.77
C GLU A 348 -4.75 -21.32 12.28
N LEU A 349 -5.19 -20.45 11.36
CA LEU A 349 -6.54 -20.54 10.79
C LEU A 349 -6.75 -21.84 10.00
N ILE A 350 -5.78 -22.27 9.21
CA ILE A 350 -5.84 -23.57 8.52
C ILE A 350 -6.02 -24.70 9.52
N ASN A 351 -5.25 -24.72 10.62
CA ASN A 351 -5.35 -25.72 11.65
C ASN A 351 -6.74 -25.76 12.30
N GLN A 352 -7.30 -24.58 12.63
CA GLN A 352 -8.63 -24.48 13.25
C GLN A 352 -9.74 -24.92 12.30
N ILE A 353 -9.71 -24.48 11.03
CA ILE A 353 -10.72 -24.87 10.04
C ILE A 353 -10.63 -26.37 9.73
N ASN A 354 -9.44 -26.94 9.59
CA ASN A 354 -9.26 -28.37 9.39
C ASN A 354 -9.79 -29.23 10.55
N ALA A 355 -9.77 -28.68 11.78
CA ALA A 355 -10.35 -29.35 12.94
C ALA A 355 -11.89 -29.22 13.02
N LEU A 356 -12.45 -28.16 12.40
CA LEU A 356 -13.89 -27.89 12.43
C LEU A 356 -14.63 -28.49 11.24
N LYS A 357 -14.00 -28.59 10.07
CA LYS A 357 -14.66 -29.06 8.85
C LYS A 357 -15.11 -30.50 8.93
N VAL A 358 -16.25 -30.77 8.31
CA VAL A 358 -16.82 -32.11 8.21
C VAL A 358 -16.42 -32.74 6.87
N GLY A 359 -16.08 -34.02 6.86
CA GLY A 359 -15.70 -34.71 5.60
C GLY A 359 -14.21 -34.68 5.29
N THR A 360 -13.87 -35.01 4.04
CA THR A 360 -12.49 -35.18 3.59
C THR A 360 -12.08 -34.28 2.43
N GLU A 361 -12.96 -33.36 2.03
CA GLU A 361 -12.67 -32.40 0.95
C GLU A 361 -11.51 -31.51 1.33
N LYS A 362 -10.57 -31.35 0.38
CA LYS A 362 -9.38 -30.54 0.60
C LYS A 362 -9.67 -29.06 0.37
N ASN A 363 -8.95 -28.23 1.10
CA ASN A 363 -9.05 -26.79 1.05
C ASN A 363 -8.63 -26.22 -0.33
N VAL A 364 -9.20 -25.06 -0.68
CA VAL A 364 -8.75 -24.16 -1.72
C VAL A 364 -8.26 -22.88 -1.06
N VAL A 365 -7.18 -22.30 -1.54
CA VAL A 365 -6.63 -21.03 -1.04
C VAL A 365 -6.57 -20.02 -2.19
N ILE A 366 -7.23 -18.89 -2.03
CA ILE A 366 -7.19 -17.74 -2.94
C ILE A 366 -6.43 -16.61 -2.24
N GLY A 367 -5.29 -16.23 -2.80
CA GLY A 367 -4.44 -15.18 -2.27
C GLY A 367 -4.29 -14.03 -3.27
N PRO A 368 -5.10 -12.96 -3.18
CA PRO A 368 -4.92 -11.75 -3.96
C PRO A 368 -3.77 -10.90 -3.40
N SER A 369 -2.98 -10.27 -4.28
CA SER A 369 -1.95 -9.31 -3.90
C SER A 369 -0.98 -9.86 -2.83
N MET A 370 -0.78 -9.14 -1.71
CA MET A 370 -0.01 -9.58 -0.56
C MET A 370 -0.54 -10.89 0.03
N GLY A 371 -1.86 -11.15 -0.02
CA GLY A 371 -2.48 -12.40 0.43
C GLY A 371 -1.90 -13.62 -0.25
N GLY A 372 -1.47 -13.51 -1.52
CA GLY A 372 -0.79 -14.60 -2.22
C GLY A 372 0.61 -14.89 -1.66
N LEU A 373 1.36 -13.88 -1.25
CA LEU A 373 2.65 -14.09 -0.58
C LEU A 373 2.47 -14.73 0.80
N ILE A 374 1.49 -14.27 1.57
CA ILE A 374 1.12 -14.83 2.87
C ILE A 374 0.75 -16.31 2.72
N SER A 375 -0.11 -16.62 1.72
CA SER A 375 -0.54 -17.99 1.41
C SER A 375 0.63 -18.88 0.99
N ARG A 376 1.46 -18.42 0.05
CA ARG A 376 2.67 -19.15 -0.39
C ARG A 376 3.58 -19.45 0.79
N TYR A 377 3.84 -18.46 1.63
CA TYR A 377 4.72 -18.62 2.80
C TYR A 377 4.12 -19.61 3.80
N ALA A 378 2.84 -19.47 4.16
CA ALA A 378 2.18 -20.30 5.16
C ALA A 378 2.10 -21.78 4.72
N LEU A 379 1.63 -22.04 3.51
CA LEU A 379 1.53 -23.42 2.97
C LEU A 379 2.90 -24.08 2.92
N ARG A 380 3.90 -23.37 2.37
CA ARG A 380 5.25 -23.90 2.30
C ARG A 380 5.90 -24.09 3.68
N TYR A 381 5.65 -23.18 4.63
CA TYR A 381 6.07 -23.32 6.02
C TYR A 381 5.48 -24.60 6.64
N MET A 382 4.19 -24.86 6.44
CA MET A 382 3.54 -26.06 6.97
C MET A 382 4.18 -27.34 6.39
N GLU A 383 4.40 -27.40 5.08
CA GLU A 383 5.07 -28.55 4.43
C GLU A 383 6.50 -28.76 4.98
N MET A 384 7.29 -27.70 5.12
CA MET A 384 8.67 -27.79 5.63
C MET A 384 8.74 -28.24 7.10
N ASN A 385 7.67 -28.03 7.87
CA ASN A 385 7.55 -28.44 9.25
C ASN A 385 6.72 -29.72 9.45
N ASN A 386 6.37 -30.45 8.37
CA ASN A 386 5.53 -31.64 8.39
C ASN A 386 4.14 -31.41 9.02
N LEU A 387 3.58 -30.22 8.84
CA LEU A 387 2.21 -29.87 9.22
C LEU A 387 1.29 -30.08 8.03
N ASN A 388 0.13 -30.70 8.24
CA ASN A 388 -0.82 -30.93 7.17
C ASN A 388 -1.74 -29.73 6.97
N HIS A 389 -1.59 -29.01 5.85
CA HIS A 389 -2.50 -27.91 5.48
C HIS A 389 -3.75 -28.38 4.75
N ASP A 390 -3.80 -29.63 4.30
CA ASP A 390 -4.94 -30.24 3.60
C ASP A 390 -5.50 -29.41 2.43
N THR A 391 -4.60 -28.78 1.65
CA THR A 391 -4.94 -27.88 0.55
C THR A 391 -4.64 -28.56 -0.80
N ARG A 392 -5.61 -28.55 -1.72
CA ARG A 392 -5.44 -29.09 -3.09
C ARG A 392 -5.06 -28.03 -4.11
N LEU A 393 -5.53 -26.78 -3.92
CA LEU A 393 -5.37 -25.70 -4.88
C LEU A 393 -4.91 -24.43 -4.16
N TYR A 394 -3.81 -23.85 -4.63
CA TYR A 394 -3.39 -22.50 -4.31
C TYR A 394 -3.51 -21.63 -5.56
N LEU A 395 -4.43 -20.67 -5.55
CA LEU A 395 -4.66 -19.68 -6.60
C LEU A 395 -4.07 -18.35 -6.16
N SER A 396 -2.97 -17.96 -6.80
CA SER A 396 -2.33 -16.67 -6.61
C SER A 396 -2.96 -15.66 -7.56
N PHE A 397 -3.45 -14.53 -7.04
CA PHE A 397 -4.10 -13.52 -7.86
C PHE A 397 -3.32 -12.21 -7.83
N ASP A 398 -2.64 -11.89 -8.92
CA ASP A 398 -1.80 -10.71 -9.15
C ASP A 398 -0.86 -10.39 -7.97
N SER A 399 -0.17 -11.45 -7.47
CA SER A 399 0.64 -11.38 -6.26
C SER A 399 2.10 -11.07 -6.57
N PRO A 400 2.78 -10.23 -5.78
CA PRO A 400 4.14 -9.75 -6.09
C PRO A 400 5.25 -10.75 -5.71
N HIS A 401 5.30 -11.94 -6.34
CA HIS A 401 6.27 -13.00 -6.03
C HIS A 401 7.74 -12.58 -6.23
N LEU A 402 7.99 -11.67 -7.15
CA LEU A 402 9.30 -11.04 -7.37
C LEU A 402 9.31 -9.56 -6.93
N GLY A 403 8.26 -9.11 -6.25
CA GLY A 403 8.09 -7.77 -5.69
C GLY A 403 7.12 -6.89 -6.47
N ALA A 404 6.75 -5.79 -5.81
CA ALA A 404 5.86 -4.73 -6.29
C ALA A 404 6.66 -3.47 -6.64
N ASN A 405 6.04 -2.54 -7.36
CA ASN A 405 6.62 -1.26 -7.72
C ASN A 405 5.71 -0.10 -7.32
N VAL A 406 6.30 0.94 -6.76
CA VAL A 406 5.73 2.29 -6.64
C VAL A 406 6.79 3.25 -7.21
N PRO A 407 6.43 4.13 -8.16
CA PRO A 407 7.43 4.98 -8.81
C PRO A 407 8.31 5.73 -7.83
N ILE A 408 9.62 5.56 -7.96
CA ILE A 408 10.60 6.16 -7.03
C ILE A 408 10.53 7.69 -7.00
N GLY A 409 10.08 8.29 -8.11
CA GLY A 409 9.83 9.73 -8.20
C GLY A 409 8.74 10.20 -7.23
N PHE A 410 7.64 9.44 -7.10
CA PHE A 410 6.59 9.71 -6.12
C PHE A 410 7.07 9.44 -4.69
N GLN A 411 7.78 8.35 -4.46
CA GLN A 411 8.32 8.02 -3.13
C GLN A 411 9.24 9.16 -2.63
N HIS A 412 10.12 9.68 -3.48
CA HIS A 412 10.97 10.82 -3.16
C HIS A 412 10.14 12.08 -2.86
N LEU A 413 9.21 12.44 -3.76
CA LEU A 413 8.40 13.65 -3.61
C LEU A 413 7.58 13.61 -2.31
N PHE A 414 6.89 12.52 -2.03
CA PHE A 414 6.06 12.37 -0.85
C PHE A 414 6.90 12.39 0.42
N ASN A 415 8.03 11.69 0.44
CA ASN A 415 8.95 11.73 1.57
C ASN A 415 9.51 13.14 1.82
N TYR A 416 9.85 13.87 0.74
CA TYR A 416 10.36 15.24 0.88
C TYR A 416 9.28 16.22 1.35
N MET A 417 8.06 16.12 0.85
CA MET A 417 6.94 16.97 1.31
C MET A 417 6.53 16.65 2.75
N ALA A 418 6.57 15.39 3.13
CA ALA A 418 6.24 14.91 4.49
C ALA A 418 7.30 15.32 5.52
N ASN A 419 8.55 15.00 5.27
CA ASN A 419 9.65 15.05 6.24
C ASN A 419 10.63 16.21 6.00
N GLY A 420 10.45 16.95 4.91
CA GLY A 420 11.24 18.14 4.57
C GLY A 420 10.65 19.42 5.16
N PRO A 421 11.03 20.59 4.61
CA PRO A 421 10.64 21.89 5.17
C PRO A 421 9.13 22.19 5.16
N LEU A 422 8.34 21.53 4.29
CA LEU A 422 6.89 21.74 4.22
C LEU A 422 6.16 21.12 5.42
N GLY A 423 6.48 19.87 5.76
CA GLY A 423 5.84 19.14 6.83
C GLY A 423 4.37 18.83 6.53
N ASP A 424 4.07 18.32 5.32
CA ASP A 424 2.70 17.93 4.96
C ASP A 424 2.26 16.73 5.81
N VAL A 425 1.28 16.94 6.68
CA VAL A 425 0.87 15.89 7.64
C VAL A 425 0.10 14.75 6.99
N THR A 426 -0.58 14.98 5.88
CA THR A 426 -1.25 13.92 5.10
C THR A 426 -0.21 12.98 4.49
N LEU A 427 0.82 13.55 3.89
CA LEU A 427 1.92 12.76 3.32
C LEU A 427 2.80 12.13 4.39
N GLN A 428 2.89 12.69 5.61
CA GLN A 428 3.55 12.01 6.74
C GLN A 428 2.87 10.67 7.05
N ASP A 429 1.54 10.65 7.09
CA ASP A 429 0.80 9.41 7.32
C ASP A 429 0.97 8.44 6.14
N VAL A 430 0.92 8.90 4.88
CA VAL A 430 1.19 8.06 3.69
C VAL A 430 2.60 7.46 3.75
N VAL A 431 3.62 8.28 4.01
CA VAL A 431 5.01 7.80 4.06
C VAL A 431 5.22 6.82 5.22
N SER A 432 4.70 7.12 6.41
CA SER A 432 4.94 6.30 7.61
C SER A 432 4.14 4.99 7.61
N SER A 433 2.86 5.03 7.21
CA SER A 433 1.95 3.90 7.37
C SER A 433 1.82 3.06 6.10
N VAL A 434 2.02 3.65 4.91
CA VAL A 434 1.92 2.94 3.64
C VAL A 434 3.32 2.58 3.13
N ILE A 435 4.11 3.57 2.70
CA ILE A 435 5.40 3.31 2.03
C ILE A 435 6.43 2.68 2.98
N SER A 436 6.51 3.14 4.23
CA SER A 436 7.49 2.66 5.22
C SER A 436 7.00 1.52 6.09
N SER A 437 5.84 0.95 5.79
CA SER A 437 5.34 -0.23 6.51
C SER A 437 6.26 -1.43 6.33
N SER A 438 6.16 -2.42 7.21
CA SER A 438 6.99 -3.62 7.13
C SER A 438 6.74 -4.40 5.85
N ALA A 439 5.46 -4.56 5.45
CA ALA A 439 5.09 -5.22 4.22
C ALA A 439 5.59 -4.47 2.97
N ALA A 440 5.42 -3.15 2.90
CA ALA A 440 5.90 -2.36 1.76
C ALA A 440 7.42 -2.46 1.60
N LYS A 441 8.17 -2.36 2.70
CA LYS A 441 9.63 -2.55 2.69
C LYS A 441 10.06 -3.96 2.24
N GLN A 442 9.25 -4.99 2.49
CA GLN A 442 9.49 -6.35 2.00
C GLN A 442 9.11 -6.52 0.53
N MET A 443 8.03 -5.89 0.07
CA MET A 443 7.50 -6.09 -1.28
C MET A 443 8.11 -5.16 -2.32
N LEU A 444 8.38 -3.88 -2.01
CA LEU A 444 8.84 -2.92 -3.01
C LEU A 444 10.23 -3.25 -3.54
N ILE A 445 10.32 -3.48 -4.86
CA ILE A 445 11.56 -3.77 -5.58
C ILE A 445 12.52 -2.59 -5.46
N ASP A 446 11.98 -1.39 -5.57
CA ASP A 446 12.70 -0.13 -5.39
C ASP A 446 12.04 0.70 -4.28
N HIS A 447 12.85 1.19 -3.34
CA HIS A 447 12.34 1.84 -2.13
C HIS A 447 13.18 3.04 -1.75
N TYR A 448 12.54 4.18 -1.42
CA TYR A 448 13.24 5.44 -1.13
C TYR A 448 14.33 5.31 -0.04
N LEU A 449 14.12 4.45 0.97
CA LEU A 449 15.14 4.21 2.02
C LEU A 449 16.45 3.63 1.47
N GLY A 450 16.40 2.91 0.35
CA GLY A 450 17.59 2.41 -0.34
C GLY A 450 18.38 3.49 -1.08
N HIS A 451 17.77 4.65 -1.30
CA HIS A 451 18.35 5.76 -2.05
C HIS A 451 18.80 6.93 -1.17
N LEU A 452 18.48 6.94 0.12
CA LEU A 452 18.81 8.07 0.98
C LEU A 452 20.33 8.29 1.09
N GLN A 453 20.72 9.55 1.03
CA GLN A 453 22.08 9.98 1.32
C GLN A 453 22.37 9.77 2.81
N ALA A 454 23.58 9.33 3.14
CA ALA A 454 23.99 9.09 4.50
C ALA A 454 23.75 10.32 5.40
N GLY A 455 22.95 10.14 6.45
CA GLY A 455 22.57 11.18 7.39
C GLY A 455 21.43 12.10 6.96
N SER A 456 20.85 11.91 5.77
CA SER A 456 19.64 12.61 5.33
C SER A 456 18.39 11.73 5.49
N GLN A 457 17.27 12.38 5.80
CA GLN A 457 15.94 11.73 5.80
C GLN A 457 15.18 11.94 4.48
N THR A 458 15.63 12.85 3.63
CA THR A 458 14.90 13.26 2.42
C THR A 458 15.73 13.25 1.16
N GLU A 459 17.05 13.55 1.26
CA GLU A 459 17.88 13.72 0.08
C GLU A 459 18.41 12.38 -0.45
N PHE A 460 18.33 12.20 -1.77
CA PHE A 460 18.78 10.99 -2.46
C PHE A 460 20.27 11.04 -2.82
N ASN A 461 20.90 9.89 -2.74
CA ASN A 461 22.23 9.67 -3.31
C ASN A 461 22.07 9.27 -4.79
N ASN A 462 22.30 10.21 -5.69
CA ASN A 462 22.16 10.00 -7.14
C ASN A 462 23.17 8.99 -7.75
N ALA A 463 24.12 8.45 -6.97
CA ALA A 463 25.03 7.40 -7.42
C ALA A 463 24.42 5.98 -7.28
N ILE A 464 23.30 5.82 -6.59
CA ILE A 464 22.65 4.53 -6.40
C ILE A 464 21.79 4.22 -7.62
N GLN A 465 21.99 3.04 -8.19
CA GLN A 465 21.24 2.56 -9.36
C GLN A 465 19.95 1.88 -8.96
N LEU A 466 18.96 1.91 -9.88
CA LEU A 466 17.73 1.17 -9.77
C LEU A 466 17.91 -0.33 -10.17
N PRO A 467 17.12 -1.23 -9.58
CA PRO A 467 16.32 -1.01 -8.38
C PRO A 467 17.15 -1.22 -7.11
N THR A 468 16.83 -0.50 -6.05
CA THR A 468 17.42 -0.71 -4.71
C THR A 468 16.30 -0.70 -3.66
N GLY A 469 16.01 -1.87 -3.11
CA GLY A 469 14.96 -2.06 -2.11
C GLY A 469 15.33 -1.53 -0.72
N ALA A 470 14.37 -1.55 0.20
CA ALA A 470 14.59 -1.14 1.58
C ALA A 470 15.69 -2.00 2.25
N PRO A 471 16.70 -1.36 2.85
CA PRO A 471 17.79 -2.08 3.53
C PRO A 471 17.27 -3.00 4.64
N ASN A 472 17.79 -4.21 4.71
CA ASN A 472 17.44 -5.27 5.67
C ASN A 472 16.03 -5.88 5.52
N PHE A 473 15.20 -5.38 4.61
CA PHE A 473 13.85 -5.90 4.37
C PHE A 473 13.74 -6.63 3.04
N ARG A 474 13.88 -5.91 1.93
CA ARG A 474 13.56 -6.44 0.59
C ARG A 474 14.37 -7.70 0.24
N ASN A 475 15.69 -7.60 0.28
CA ASN A 475 16.56 -8.71 -0.11
C ASN A 475 16.49 -9.87 0.88
N ALA A 476 16.37 -9.59 2.18
CA ALA A 476 16.24 -10.63 3.20
C ALA A 476 14.96 -11.46 2.96
N PHE A 477 13.82 -10.81 2.79
CA PHE A 477 12.55 -11.47 2.54
C PHE A 477 12.54 -12.23 1.20
N GLN A 478 13.02 -11.61 0.11
CA GLN A 478 13.04 -12.28 -1.19
C GLN A 478 13.93 -13.52 -1.21
N ASN A 479 15.12 -13.46 -0.55
CA ASN A 479 16.00 -14.60 -0.45
C ASN A 479 15.40 -15.74 0.38
N GLU A 480 14.72 -15.40 1.48
CA GLU A 480 13.98 -16.38 2.29
C GLU A 480 12.87 -17.04 1.45
N LEU A 481 12.02 -16.23 0.80
CA LEU A 481 10.93 -16.70 -0.03
C LEU A 481 11.41 -17.59 -1.20
N ASN A 482 12.55 -17.24 -1.81
CA ASN A 482 13.17 -18.03 -2.88
C ASN A 482 13.73 -19.35 -2.34
N SER A 483 14.33 -19.36 -1.14
CA SER A 483 14.86 -20.57 -0.53
C SER A 483 13.77 -21.55 -0.09
N MET A 484 12.62 -21.06 0.32
CA MET A 484 11.44 -21.86 0.64
C MET A 484 10.81 -22.49 -0.62
N GLY A 485 10.82 -21.74 -1.73
CA GLY A 485 10.15 -22.14 -2.97
C GLY A 485 8.64 -21.91 -2.96
N PHE A 486 7.92 -22.76 -3.68
CA PHE A 486 6.46 -22.79 -3.74
C PHE A 486 5.92 -24.02 -3.02
N PRO A 487 4.65 -24.03 -2.58
CA PRO A 487 4.02 -25.23 -2.03
C PRO A 487 4.17 -26.42 -2.99
N GLN A 488 4.44 -27.60 -2.46
CA GLN A 488 4.72 -28.82 -3.23
C GLN A 488 3.53 -29.79 -3.24
N ASP A 489 2.71 -29.75 -2.19
CA ASP A 489 1.57 -30.66 -1.99
C ASP A 489 0.26 -30.06 -2.53
N THR A 490 0.34 -28.92 -3.25
CA THR A 490 -0.80 -28.24 -3.87
C THR A 490 -0.63 -28.11 -5.38
N ARG A 491 -1.74 -28.00 -6.10
CA ARG A 491 -1.73 -27.42 -7.44
C ARG A 491 -1.62 -25.90 -7.33
N ASN A 492 -0.53 -25.32 -7.81
CA ASN A 492 -0.31 -23.88 -7.80
C ASN A 492 -0.75 -23.31 -9.15
N VAL A 493 -1.63 -22.31 -9.15
CA VAL A 493 -2.06 -21.59 -10.36
C VAL A 493 -2.00 -20.09 -10.11
N ALA A 494 -1.87 -19.30 -11.18
CA ALA A 494 -1.76 -17.84 -11.04
C ALA A 494 -2.65 -17.10 -12.05
N ILE A 495 -3.21 -15.99 -11.58
CA ILE A 495 -3.86 -14.95 -12.37
C ILE A 495 -2.98 -13.71 -12.32
N SER A 496 -2.70 -13.10 -13.47
CA SER A 496 -2.08 -11.78 -13.60
C SER A 496 -3.09 -10.78 -14.16
N ASN A 497 -3.06 -9.52 -13.67
CA ASN A 497 -3.73 -8.40 -14.34
C ASN A 497 -2.79 -7.66 -15.31
N GLY A 498 -1.52 -8.02 -15.37
CA GLY A 498 -0.58 -7.48 -16.35
C GLY A 498 -0.61 -8.22 -17.69
N SER A 499 -0.37 -7.46 -18.77
CA SER A 499 -0.49 -8.00 -20.15
C SER A 499 0.56 -9.07 -20.49
N SER A 500 0.14 -10.02 -21.35
CA SER A 500 1.01 -11.08 -21.88
C SER A 500 1.91 -10.62 -23.03
N ASN A 501 1.51 -9.56 -23.78
CA ASN A 501 2.15 -9.14 -25.02
C ASN A 501 3.16 -7.99 -24.84
N GLY A 502 3.59 -7.69 -23.63
CA GLY A 502 4.55 -6.62 -23.35
C GLY A 502 3.97 -5.20 -23.45
N MET A 503 2.65 -5.05 -23.39
CA MET A 503 2.00 -3.73 -23.43
C MET A 503 2.46 -2.86 -22.27
N MET A 504 3.08 -1.72 -22.57
CA MET A 504 3.55 -0.78 -21.57
C MET A 504 2.40 0.07 -20.97
N ILE A 505 2.63 0.56 -19.75
CA ILE A 505 1.81 1.58 -19.09
C ILE A 505 2.52 2.92 -19.27
N GLY A 506 2.01 3.77 -20.15
CA GLY A 506 2.75 4.96 -20.58
C GLY A 506 4.06 4.62 -21.29
N THR A 507 5.09 5.45 -21.11
CA THR A 507 6.42 5.20 -21.69
C THR A 507 7.53 5.47 -20.67
N PRO A 508 8.62 4.67 -20.66
CA PRO A 508 9.74 4.90 -19.77
C PRO A 508 10.29 6.32 -19.90
N GLY A 509 10.46 7.00 -18.77
CA GLY A 509 11.01 8.35 -18.71
C GLY A 509 10.04 9.50 -19.04
N MET A 510 8.77 9.22 -19.31
CA MET A 510 7.78 10.26 -19.59
C MET A 510 7.54 11.16 -18.38
N PHE A 511 7.09 12.38 -18.62
CA PHE A 511 6.57 13.21 -17.54
C PHE A 511 5.24 12.68 -17.03
N VAL A 512 5.09 12.69 -15.72
CA VAL A 512 3.84 12.49 -15.01
C VAL A 512 3.31 13.85 -14.54
N LEU A 513 4.23 14.73 -14.15
CA LEU A 513 4.00 16.16 -13.93
C LEU A 513 5.18 16.95 -14.50
N ASN A 514 4.90 18.01 -15.23
CA ASN A 514 5.90 18.86 -15.86
C ASN A 514 5.73 20.31 -15.41
N ASP A 515 6.68 20.82 -14.62
CA ASP A 515 6.72 22.20 -14.09
C ASP A 515 5.38 22.64 -13.45
N TYR A 516 4.65 21.69 -12.84
CA TYR A 516 3.39 21.94 -12.17
C TYR A 516 3.59 22.97 -11.05
N THR A 517 2.70 23.96 -10.96
CA THR A 517 2.85 25.09 -10.05
C THR A 517 1.73 25.09 -9.00
N VAL A 518 2.11 25.03 -7.73
CA VAL A 518 1.22 25.20 -6.57
C VAL A 518 1.45 26.59 -5.98
N ASN A 519 0.46 27.47 -6.05
CA ASN A 519 0.54 28.81 -5.46
C ASN A 519 0.07 28.76 -4.00
N ALA A 520 0.99 28.90 -3.05
CA ALA A 520 0.70 28.90 -1.62
C ALA A 520 0.24 30.28 -1.13
N SER A 521 0.89 31.36 -1.54
CA SER A 521 0.50 32.75 -1.21
C SER A 521 0.86 33.70 -2.33
N ALA A 522 0.62 35.00 -2.15
CA ALA A 522 1.08 36.03 -3.09
C ALA A 522 2.61 36.04 -3.24
N THR A 523 3.31 35.58 -2.21
CA THR A 523 4.79 35.59 -2.16
C THR A 523 5.42 34.22 -2.28
N GLN A 524 4.65 33.11 -2.26
CA GLN A 524 5.17 31.75 -2.21
C GLN A 524 4.47 30.83 -3.21
N ARG A 525 5.25 30.03 -3.91
CA ARG A 525 4.77 28.92 -4.75
C ARG A 525 5.76 27.75 -4.73
N ALA A 526 5.26 26.57 -5.09
CA ALA A 526 6.10 25.42 -5.40
C ALA A 526 6.01 25.08 -6.87
N LYS A 527 7.09 24.53 -7.42
CA LYS A 527 7.14 23.90 -8.73
C LYS A 527 7.58 22.46 -8.58
N ILE A 528 6.85 21.57 -9.23
CA ILE A 528 6.99 20.12 -9.11
C ILE A 528 7.16 19.49 -10.49
N ASP A 529 8.14 18.62 -10.59
CA ASP A 529 8.34 17.74 -11.75
C ASP A 529 8.35 16.29 -11.25
N VAL A 530 7.63 15.40 -11.91
CA VAL A 530 7.68 13.95 -11.68
C VAL A 530 7.78 13.26 -13.02
N ARG A 531 8.64 12.25 -13.12
CA ARG A 531 8.77 11.38 -14.29
C ARG A 531 8.77 9.91 -13.88
N PHE A 532 8.38 9.07 -14.81
CA PHE A 532 8.66 7.64 -14.72
C PHE A 532 10.15 7.36 -14.82
N THR A 533 10.57 6.24 -14.30
CA THR A 533 11.93 5.73 -14.37
C THR A 533 12.37 5.57 -15.83
N PRO A 534 13.67 5.83 -16.12
CA PRO A 534 14.15 6.00 -17.48
C PRO A 534 14.15 4.73 -18.33
N PRO A 535 14.28 4.88 -19.68
CA PRO A 535 14.55 3.77 -20.59
C PRO A 535 15.85 3.04 -20.26
N ALA A 536 15.97 1.80 -20.76
CA ALA A 536 17.15 0.97 -20.60
C ALA A 536 18.45 1.70 -21.00
N GLY A 537 19.49 1.57 -20.16
CA GLY A 537 20.80 2.14 -20.39
C GLY A 537 20.95 3.64 -20.13
N VAL A 538 19.89 4.34 -19.74
CA VAL A 538 19.97 5.76 -19.35
C VAL A 538 20.57 5.83 -17.93
N SER A 539 21.69 6.55 -17.81
CA SER A 539 22.50 6.57 -16.59
C SER A 539 22.14 7.68 -15.60
N ASN A 540 21.38 8.67 -16.01
CA ASN A 540 21.02 9.80 -15.14
C ASN A 540 19.83 10.58 -15.71
N GLN A 541 18.64 10.36 -15.18
CA GLN A 541 17.43 11.09 -15.53
C GLN A 541 16.76 11.62 -14.27
N LEU A 542 16.34 12.88 -14.30
CA LEU A 542 15.49 13.46 -13.27
C LEU A 542 14.18 12.68 -13.21
N VAL A 543 13.82 12.13 -12.04
CA VAL A 543 12.54 11.43 -11.79
C VAL A 543 11.63 12.21 -10.86
N SER A 544 12.20 13.09 -10.03
CA SER A 544 11.41 13.98 -9.17
C SER A 544 12.19 15.25 -8.87
N ARG A 545 11.51 16.38 -8.85
CA ARG A 545 12.08 17.65 -8.40
C ARG A 545 10.99 18.50 -7.74
N PHE A 546 11.30 19.00 -6.56
CA PHE A 546 10.53 20.00 -5.84
C PHE A 546 11.32 21.29 -5.70
N ARG A 547 10.70 22.45 -5.97
CA ARG A 547 11.30 23.78 -5.84
C ARG A 547 10.34 24.70 -5.14
N ALA A 548 10.59 25.08 -3.91
CA ALA A 548 9.87 26.15 -3.25
C ALA A 548 10.44 27.50 -3.69
N GLN A 549 9.59 28.40 -4.13
CA GLN A 549 9.96 29.70 -4.66
C GLN A 549 9.29 30.83 -3.88
N GLN A 550 10.03 31.90 -3.68
CA GLN A 550 9.54 33.13 -3.07
C GLN A 550 9.64 34.28 -4.07
N ASN A 551 8.56 35.06 -4.17
CA ASN A 551 8.57 36.30 -4.96
C ASN A 551 9.24 37.43 -4.16
N ILE A 552 10.28 38.00 -4.73
CA ILE A 552 10.96 39.18 -4.17
C ILE A 552 10.74 40.40 -5.09
N ILE A 553 11.03 40.32 -6.32
CA ILE A 553 10.75 41.11 -7.50
C ILE A 553 10.58 40.14 -8.67
N ILE A 554 11.28 39.04 -8.57
CA ILE A 554 11.21 37.85 -9.43
C ILE A 554 11.08 36.61 -8.50
N TRP A 555 10.59 35.53 -9.06
CA TRP A 555 10.53 34.26 -8.34
C TRP A 555 11.93 33.66 -8.18
N ILE A 556 12.39 33.48 -6.96
CA ILE A 556 13.64 32.79 -6.61
C ILE A 556 13.37 31.50 -5.87
N THR A 557 14.15 30.46 -6.15
CA THR A 557 14.09 29.20 -5.42
C THR A 557 14.78 29.36 -4.05
N VAL A 558 14.03 29.12 -2.97
CA VAL A 558 14.53 29.24 -1.58
C VAL A 558 15.00 27.90 -1.03
N PHE A 559 14.35 26.81 -1.43
CA PHE A 559 14.82 25.47 -1.18
C PHE A 559 14.30 24.53 -2.26
N SER A 560 15.03 23.45 -2.50
CA SER A 560 14.67 22.44 -3.49
C SER A 560 15.24 21.10 -3.12
N SER A 561 14.59 20.03 -3.57
CA SER A 561 15.14 18.69 -3.59
C SER A 561 14.88 18.03 -4.93
N GLN A 562 15.73 17.09 -5.32
CA GLN A 562 15.55 16.33 -6.55
C GLN A 562 16.10 14.91 -6.40
N ALA A 563 15.49 14.00 -7.15
CA ALA A 563 15.94 12.64 -7.32
C ALA A 563 16.23 12.36 -8.80
N ASN A 564 17.32 11.70 -9.07
CA ASN A 564 17.64 11.15 -10.38
C ASN A 564 17.68 9.63 -10.30
N ALA A 565 17.42 8.99 -11.44
CA ALA A 565 17.42 7.55 -11.58
C ALA A 565 18.22 7.10 -12.80
N ALA A 566 18.73 5.87 -12.74
CA ALA A 566 19.42 5.19 -13.82
C ALA A 566 18.83 3.81 -14.02
N SER A 567 18.52 3.43 -15.26
CA SER A 567 18.07 2.07 -15.58
C SER A 567 19.21 1.22 -16.13
N PRO A 568 19.27 -0.08 -15.79
CA PRO A 568 20.26 -0.98 -16.36
C PRO A 568 20.10 -1.10 -17.88
N SER A 569 21.16 -1.52 -18.57
CA SER A 569 21.12 -1.70 -20.02
C SER A 569 20.19 -2.85 -20.47
N THR A 570 19.82 -3.73 -19.56
CA THR A 570 18.98 -4.91 -19.83
C THR A 570 17.49 -4.66 -19.79
N SER A 571 17.05 -3.61 -19.06
CA SER A 571 15.63 -3.28 -18.89
C SER A 571 15.41 -1.81 -18.68
N SER A 572 14.31 -1.29 -19.19
CA SER A 572 13.76 -0.01 -18.74
C SER A 572 13.27 -0.10 -17.29
N GLY A 573 13.06 1.05 -16.65
CA GLY A 573 12.53 1.12 -15.29
C GLY A 573 11.11 0.56 -15.17
N LEU A 574 10.72 0.19 -13.96
CA LEU A 574 9.50 -0.59 -13.69
C LEU A 574 8.19 0.17 -13.90
N ASP A 575 8.19 1.51 -13.80
CA ASP A 575 6.94 2.28 -13.75
C ASP A 575 6.05 2.10 -14.99
N SER A 576 6.66 1.85 -16.14
CA SER A 576 6.00 1.60 -17.42
C SER A 576 5.96 0.13 -17.82
N ALA A 577 6.43 -0.81 -16.99
CA ALA A 577 6.45 -2.22 -17.35
C ALA A 577 5.02 -2.76 -17.53
N PRO A 578 4.83 -3.84 -18.32
CA PRO A 578 3.59 -4.60 -18.31
C PRO A 578 3.27 -5.09 -16.89
N GLY A 579 2.04 -4.91 -16.43
CA GLY A 579 1.69 -5.31 -15.07
C GLY A 579 0.28 -4.91 -14.66
N GLY A 580 -0.20 -5.43 -13.55
CA GLY A 580 -1.38 -4.95 -12.87
C GLY A 580 -1.16 -3.48 -12.48
N MET A 581 -2.10 -2.60 -12.88
CA MET A 581 -1.98 -1.16 -12.72
C MET A 581 -2.49 -0.69 -11.36
N PHE A 582 -1.93 0.42 -10.88
CA PHE A 582 -2.45 1.10 -9.70
C PHE A 582 -2.60 2.60 -9.98
N ASN A 583 -3.67 3.21 -9.43
CA ASN A 583 -3.92 4.63 -9.60
C ASN A 583 -3.14 5.43 -8.56
N VAL A 584 -2.46 6.49 -8.98
CA VAL A 584 -1.71 7.40 -8.09
C VAL A 584 -2.64 8.04 -7.05
N GLY A 585 -3.89 8.32 -7.44
CA GLY A 585 -4.90 8.89 -6.54
C GLY A 585 -5.22 7.98 -5.36
N ASP A 586 -5.41 6.69 -5.62
CA ASP A 586 -5.72 5.71 -4.56
C ASP A 586 -4.54 5.53 -3.61
N PHE A 587 -3.31 5.58 -4.15
CA PHE A 587 -2.10 5.53 -3.33
C PHE A 587 -1.93 6.76 -2.42
N ALA A 588 -2.26 7.95 -2.92
CA ALA A 588 -2.12 9.21 -2.20
C ALA A 588 -3.35 9.56 -1.33
N ALA A 589 -4.51 8.99 -1.68
CA ALA A 589 -5.81 9.46 -1.24
C ALA A 589 -6.37 8.75 0.00
N GLY A 590 -5.60 8.23 0.88
CA GLY A 590 -6.15 7.82 2.19
C GLY A 590 -7.12 8.85 2.81
N GLY A 591 -8.02 9.42 1.98
CA GLY A 591 -9.01 10.42 2.34
C GLY A 591 -8.45 11.83 2.30
N SER A 592 -8.25 12.35 1.09
CA SER A 592 -7.69 13.67 0.93
C SER A 592 -8.55 14.76 1.60
N GLY A 593 -9.23 15.44 1.31
CA GLY A 593 -9.70 16.67 1.90
C GLY A 593 -8.59 17.74 1.90
N ASN A 594 -7.40 17.42 1.35
CA ASN A 594 -6.32 18.37 1.13
C ASN A 594 -6.44 18.95 -0.29
N PRO A 595 -6.87 20.24 -0.45
CA PRO A 595 -7.09 20.82 -1.77
C PRO A 595 -5.85 20.85 -2.66
N THR A 596 -4.67 20.94 -2.07
CA THR A 596 -3.40 20.94 -2.81
C THR A 596 -3.11 19.55 -3.38
N LEU A 597 -3.39 18.48 -2.65
CA LEU A 597 -3.25 17.12 -3.14
C LEU A 597 -4.30 16.80 -4.20
N ASP A 598 -5.55 17.22 -4.01
CA ASP A 598 -6.63 17.03 -5.00
C ASP A 598 -6.28 17.72 -6.33
N ASP A 599 -5.76 18.97 -6.27
CA ASP A 599 -5.32 19.70 -7.44
C ASP A 599 -4.09 19.07 -8.11
N PHE A 600 -3.14 18.56 -7.33
CA PHE A 600 -1.99 17.80 -7.81
C PHE A 600 -2.44 16.55 -8.60
N LEU A 601 -3.35 15.76 -8.05
CA LEU A 601 -3.86 14.54 -8.71
C LEU A 601 -4.60 14.87 -10.01
N ALA A 602 -5.36 15.96 -10.05
CA ALA A 602 -6.10 16.39 -11.23
C ALA A 602 -5.19 16.88 -12.39
N ASN A 603 -3.92 17.15 -12.13
CA ASN A 603 -2.95 17.63 -13.11
C ASN A 603 -1.94 16.56 -13.58
N LEU A 604 -2.13 15.29 -13.22
CA LEU A 604 -1.30 14.19 -13.68
C LEU A 604 -1.51 13.96 -15.19
N GLU A 605 -0.44 13.85 -15.97
CA GLU A 605 -0.49 13.46 -17.40
C GLU A 605 -0.87 11.99 -17.57
N ILE A 606 -0.55 11.16 -16.58
CA ILE A 606 -0.95 9.78 -16.46
C ILE A 606 -1.18 9.47 -14.97
N ASP A 607 -2.32 8.88 -14.66
CA ASP A 607 -2.74 8.57 -13.29
C ASP A 607 -2.46 7.12 -12.86
N ARG A 608 -1.97 6.28 -13.76
CA ARG A 608 -1.67 4.87 -13.52
C ARG A 608 -0.21 4.54 -13.77
N PHE A 609 0.30 3.56 -13.03
CA PHE A 609 1.64 3.01 -13.17
C PHE A 609 1.59 1.48 -13.01
N CYS A 610 2.66 0.79 -13.43
CA CYS A 610 2.84 -0.64 -13.17
C CYS A 610 3.07 -0.84 -11.67
N PHE A 611 2.14 -1.52 -11.02
CA PHE A 611 2.23 -1.87 -9.59
C PHE A 611 2.79 -3.28 -9.41
N ILE A 612 2.15 -4.28 -10.02
CA ILE A 612 2.66 -5.65 -9.99
C ILE A 612 3.07 -6.05 -11.41
N PRO A 613 4.38 -6.05 -11.71
CA PRO A 613 4.84 -6.48 -13.04
C PRO A 613 4.35 -7.87 -13.39
N THR A 614 3.94 -8.11 -14.64
CA THR A 614 3.45 -9.43 -15.13
C THR A 614 4.43 -10.55 -14.76
N LEU A 615 5.73 -10.30 -14.91
CA LEU A 615 6.74 -11.29 -14.53
C LEU A 615 6.75 -11.57 -13.03
N SER A 616 6.44 -10.56 -12.20
CA SER A 616 6.38 -10.74 -10.75
C SER A 616 5.18 -11.57 -10.35
N SER A 617 3.99 -11.30 -10.90
CA SER A 617 2.78 -12.05 -10.58
C SER A 617 2.87 -13.53 -10.98
N LEU A 618 3.65 -13.84 -12.01
CA LEU A 618 3.88 -15.19 -12.51
C LEU A 618 5.18 -15.83 -12.00
N ALA A 619 5.92 -15.13 -11.12
CA ALA A 619 7.22 -15.58 -10.62
C ALA A 619 8.24 -15.94 -11.73
N ILE A 620 8.19 -15.25 -12.87
CA ILE A 620 9.09 -15.46 -14.01
C ILE A 620 10.34 -14.60 -13.82
N THR A 621 11.49 -15.24 -13.61
CA THR A 621 12.76 -14.54 -13.46
C THR A 621 13.33 -14.16 -14.83
N ASN A 622 13.42 -12.85 -15.11
CA ASN A 622 14.08 -12.31 -16.29
C ASN A 622 14.76 -10.98 -15.95
N SER A 623 15.88 -10.69 -16.62
CA SER A 623 16.58 -9.40 -16.49
C SER A 623 15.90 -8.23 -17.20
N ASN A 624 14.93 -8.51 -18.07
CA ASN A 624 14.11 -7.53 -18.77
C ASN A 624 12.63 -7.71 -18.39
N TRP A 625 12.07 -6.71 -17.75
CA TRP A 625 10.67 -6.68 -17.30
C TRP A 625 9.63 -6.54 -18.43
N TYR A 626 10.08 -6.28 -19.66
CA TYR A 626 9.24 -5.97 -20.82
C TYR A 626 9.12 -7.14 -21.82
N VAL A 627 9.53 -8.32 -21.44
CA VAL A 627 9.39 -9.51 -22.30
C VAL A 627 7.95 -9.98 -22.35
N ASN A 628 7.55 -10.51 -23.50
CA ASN A 628 6.26 -11.16 -23.64
C ASN A 628 6.23 -12.45 -22.81
N VAL A 629 5.06 -12.77 -22.31
CA VAL A 629 4.76 -14.03 -21.63
C VAL A 629 3.96 -14.92 -22.58
N ASP A 630 4.44 -16.12 -22.83
CA ASP A 630 3.82 -17.12 -23.68
C ASP A 630 3.98 -18.52 -23.08
N ASP A 631 3.48 -19.54 -23.79
CA ASP A 631 3.54 -20.95 -23.36
C ASP A 631 4.98 -21.50 -23.18
N THR A 632 6.00 -20.76 -23.61
CA THR A 632 7.41 -21.12 -23.40
C THR A 632 8.01 -20.50 -22.15
N SER A 633 7.29 -19.59 -21.51
CA SER A 633 7.74 -18.90 -20.29
C SER A 633 7.78 -19.87 -19.11
N ILE A 634 8.91 -19.88 -18.40
CA ILE A 634 9.11 -20.76 -17.25
C ILE A 634 8.54 -20.11 -16.00
N THR A 635 7.49 -20.71 -15.46
CA THR A 635 6.82 -20.30 -14.23
C THR A 635 6.66 -21.50 -13.28
N PRO A 636 6.63 -21.32 -11.96
CA PRO A 636 6.36 -22.40 -11.01
C PRO A 636 4.87 -22.81 -10.94
N PHE A 637 3.99 -22.10 -11.67
CA PHE A 637 2.56 -22.37 -11.68
C PHE A 637 2.21 -23.42 -12.75
N ALA A 638 1.31 -24.33 -12.39
CA ALA A 638 0.84 -25.40 -13.28
C ALA A 638 -0.10 -24.87 -14.38
N ALA A 639 -0.78 -23.76 -14.14
CA ALA A 639 -1.58 -23.03 -15.11
C ALA A 639 -1.58 -21.53 -14.76
N THR A 640 -1.74 -20.67 -15.77
CA THR A 640 -1.77 -19.24 -15.60
C THR A 640 -2.83 -18.60 -16.48
N TYR A 641 -3.46 -17.55 -15.98
CA TYR A 641 -4.26 -16.60 -16.77
C TYR A 641 -3.51 -15.29 -16.90
N VAL A 642 -3.35 -14.80 -18.12
CA VAL A 642 -2.66 -13.55 -18.42
C VAL A 642 -3.43 -12.82 -19.52
N PRO A 643 -3.98 -11.61 -19.25
CA PRO A 643 -4.75 -10.86 -20.24
C PRO A 643 -3.86 -10.33 -21.37
N THR A 644 -4.47 -9.88 -22.47
CA THR A 644 -3.74 -9.22 -23.56
C THR A 644 -3.48 -7.75 -23.32
N ALA A 645 -4.23 -7.12 -22.41
CA ALA A 645 -4.07 -5.71 -21.99
C ALA A 645 -3.83 -5.66 -20.48
N ASN A 646 -3.17 -4.59 -20.00
CA ASN A 646 -3.03 -4.37 -18.58
C ASN A 646 -4.40 -4.01 -17.99
N GLU A 647 -4.73 -4.59 -16.85
CA GLU A 647 -5.92 -4.33 -16.04
C GLU A 647 -5.51 -3.66 -14.72
N ASP A 648 -6.45 -3.05 -14.01
CA ASP A 648 -6.18 -2.55 -12.66
C ASP A 648 -5.91 -3.72 -11.72
N HIS A 649 -5.02 -3.53 -10.76
CA HIS A 649 -4.56 -4.55 -9.81
C HIS A 649 -5.72 -5.23 -9.08
N VAL A 650 -5.71 -6.56 -9.01
CA VAL A 650 -6.74 -7.41 -8.35
C VAL A 650 -8.15 -7.20 -8.94
N THR A 651 -8.25 -6.80 -10.22
CA THR A 651 -9.53 -6.69 -10.89
C THR A 651 -9.97 -8.03 -11.46
N LEU A 652 -11.18 -8.46 -11.10
CA LEU A 652 -11.83 -9.62 -11.70
C LEU A 652 -12.50 -9.23 -13.02
N SER A 653 -12.30 -10.07 -14.03
CA SER A 653 -12.90 -9.98 -15.37
C SER A 653 -13.53 -11.34 -15.71
N ASP A 654 -14.44 -11.36 -16.70
CA ASP A 654 -15.09 -12.63 -17.12
C ASP A 654 -14.06 -13.74 -17.42
N GLY A 655 -12.94 -13.38 -18.06
CA GLY A 655 -11.91 -14.35 -18.45
C GLY A 655 -11.14 -14.93 -17.25
N ASN A 656 -10.75 -14.12 -16.28
CA ASN A 656 -10.01 -14.62 -15.12
C ASN A 656 -10.95 -15.32 -14.11
N VAL A 657 -12.22 -14.95 -14.06
CA VAL A 657 -13.25 -15.66 -13.28
C VAL A 657 -13.53 -17.04 -13.90
N GLU A 658 -13.68 -17.14 -15.24
CA GLU A 658 -13.82 -18.43 -15.91
C GLU A 658 -12.61 -19.35 -15.64
N PHE A 659 -11.39 -18.81 -15.68
CA PHE A 659 -10.19 -19.56 -15.32
C PHE A 659 -10.24 -20.02 -13.86
N ALA A 660 -10.57 -19.14 -12.92
CA ALA A 660 -10.66 -19.46 -11.49
C ALA A 660 -11.72 -20.55 -11.22
N LEU A 661 -12.91 -20.41 -11.80
CA LEU A 661 -13.98 -21.42 -11.68
C LEU A 661 -13.55 -22.78 -12.25
N ASN A 662 -12.89 -22.80 -13.40
CA ASN A 662 -12.37 -24.04 -13.97
C ASN A 662 -11.38 -24.75 -13.05
N GLU A 663 -10.51 -24.02 -12.37
CA GLU A 663 -9.52 -24.58 -11.41
C GLU A 663 -10.17 -24.98 -10.07
N ILE A 664 -11.19 -24.26 -9.63
CA ILE A 664 -11.90 -24.52 -8.36
C ILE A 664 -12.87 -25.71 -8.52
N LEU A 665 -13.71 -25.71 -9.56
CA LEU A 665 -14.79 -26.68 -9.73
C LEU A 665 -14.33 -28.00 -10.35
N ASN A 666 -13.36 -27.93 -11.27
CA ASN A 666 -12.86 -29.10 -11.94
C ASN A 666 -11.57 -29.57 -11.27
N GLU A 667 -11.68 -30.55 -10.36
CA GLU A 667 -10.46 -31.24 -9.94
C GLU A 667 -9.79 -31.85 -11.19
N PRO A 668 -8.57 -31.43 -11.55
CA PRO A 668 -7.86 -32.13 -12.58
C PRO A 668 -7.78 -33.59 -12.13
N LEU A 669 -8.26 -34.51 -12.95
CA LEU A 669 -8.13 -35.95 -12.70
C LEU A 669 -6.69 -36.21 -12.27
N SER A 670 -6.44 -36.31 -10.96
CA SER A 670 -5.12 -36.45 -10.40
C SER A 670 -4.67 -37.90 -10.71
N VAL A 671 -3.86 -38.02 -11.71
CA VAL A 671 -2.78 -38.99 -11.55
C VAL A 671 -1.89 -38.36 -10.48
N GLU A 672 -1.71 -39.00 -9.32
CA GLU A 672 -0.68 -38.62 -8.37
C GLU A 672 0.59 -38.34 -9.18
N GLN A 673 0.92 -37.05 -9.33
CA GLN A 673 2.24 -36.72 -9.87
C GLN A 673 3.19 -37.03 -8.72
N PRO A 674 4.06 -38.01 -8.87
CA PRO A 674 5.10 -38.20 -7.86
C PRO A 674 5.86 -36.89 -7.78
N ILE A 675 6.05 -36.41 -6.55
CA ILE A 675 6.76 -35.18 -6.21
C ILE A 675 8.02 -35.10 -7.06
N LEU A 676 8.02 -34.26 -8.09
CA LEU A 676 9.21 -33.91 -8.84
C LEU A 676 10.08 -33.08 -7.91
N SER A 677 10.84 -33.75 -7.05
CA SER A 677 11.99 -33.10 -6.45
C SER A 677 12.79 -32.42 -7.59
N GLU A 678 13.37 -31.28 -7.38
CA GLU A 678 14.11 -30.37 -8.27
C GLU A 678 15.09 -30.98 -9.30
N THR A 679 15.02 -32.26 -9.60
CA THR A 679 16.10 -33.04 -10.14
C THR A 679 15.83 -33.66 -11.50
N PHE A 680 14.60 -33.63 -12.07
CA PHE A 680 14.32 -34.24 -13.33
C PHE A 680 13.38 -33.42 -14.22
N LEU A 681 13.83 -33.04 -15.43
CA LEU A 681 13.08 -32.22 -16.38
C LEU A 681 12.99 -32.94 -17.74
N ILE A 682 11.82 -32.89 -18.40
CA ILE A 682 11.63 -33.33 -19.79
C ILE A 682 11.05 -32.20 -20.60
N LYS A 683 11.67 -31.88 -21.72
CA LYS A 683 11.15 -30.91 -22.67
C LYS A 683 9.92 -31.49 -23.39
N ASN A 684 8.80 -30.79 -23.29
CA ASN A 684 7.50 -31.21 -23.82
C ASN A 684 6.76 -29.99 -24.41
N PRO A 685 6.17 -30.01 -25.60
CA PRO A 685 6.02 -31.19 -26.49
C PRO A 685 7.31 -31.60 -27.19
N ILE A 686 7.34 -32.87 -27.63
CA ILE A 686 8.48 -33.46 -28.38
C ILE A 686 8.19 -33.53 -29.88
N LYS A 687 9.27 -33.56 -30.66
CA LYS A 687 9.24 -33.99 -32.10
C LYS A 687 9.67 -35.44 -32.24
N ASN A 688 10.91 -35.75 -32.60
CA ASN A 688 11.43 -37.08 -32.71
C ASN A 688 12.46 -37.47 -31.66
N MET A 689 12.68 -36.57 -30.70
CA MET A 689 13.67 -36.71 -29.64
C MET A 689 13.10 -36.23 -28.33
N ILE A 690 13.32 -37.00 -27.27
CA ILE A 690 13.01 -36.62 -25.90
C ILE A 690 14.30 -36.07 -25.29
N GLU A 691 14.28 -34.81 -24.89
CA GLU A 691 15.35 -34.14 -24.15
C GLU A 691 14.98 -34.17 -22.68
N MET A 692 15.84 -34.73 -21.84
CA MET A 692 15.62 -34.85 -20.41
C MET A 692 16.87 -34.42 -19.64
N TYR A 693 16.66 -33.89 -18.46
CA TYR A 693 17.73 -33.47 -17.54
C TYR A 693 17.51 -34.06 -16.17
N SER A 694 18.57 -34.59 -15.56
CA SER A 694 18.55 -35.00 -14.16
C SER A 694 19.74 -34.40 -13.42
N SER A 695 19.50 -33.73 -12.29
CA SER A 695 20.57 -33.19 -11.44
C SER A 695 21.29 -34.28 -10.65
N ASN A 696 20.68 -35.44 -10.46
CA ASN A 696 21.28 -36.60 -9.79
C ASN A 696 21.44 -37.78 -10.76
N LEU A 697 22.46 -38.58 -10.51
CA LEU A 697 22.69 -39.79 -11.28
C LEU A 697 21.54 -40.79 -11.06
N LEU A 698 20.82 -41.11 -12.14
CA LEU A 698 19.87 -42.21 -12.17
C LEU A 698 20.58 -43.40 -12.84
N SER A 699 20.99 -44.38 -12.07
CA SER A 699 21.66 -45.61 -12.57
C SER A 699 20.65 -46.71 -12.79
N ASN A 700 20.91 -47.57 -13.81
CA ASN A 700 20.07 -48.69 -14.16
C ASN A 700 18.59 -48.35 -14.40
N ALA A 701 18.33 -47.18 -14.97
CA ALA A 701 16.98 -46.72 -15.22
C ALA A 701 16.36 -47.45 -16.42
N THR A 702 15.06 -47.72 -16.34
CA THR A 702 14.23 -48.21 -17.44
C THR A 702 13.29 -47.09 -17.88
N ILE A 703 13.33 -46.69 -19.14
CA ILE A 703 12.39 -45.74 -19.72
C ILE A 703 11.33 -46.55 -20.51
N SER A 704 10.06 -46.29 -20.20
CA SER A 704 8.91 -46.87 -20.92
C SER A 704 8.01 -45.74 -21.41
N ILE A 705 7.51 -45.83 -22.66
CA ILE A 705 6.50 -44.92 -23.19
C ILE A 705 5.23 -45.72 -23.42
N ILE A 706 4.12 -45.20 -22.92
CA ILE A 706 2.80 -45.83 -22.91
C ILE A 706 1.83 -44.91 -23.66
N ASP A 707 1.05 -45.45 -24.61
CA ASP A 707 0.03 -44.67 -25.31
C ASP A 707 -1.25 -44.46 -24.47
N ALA A 708 -2.17 -43.68 -24.99
CA ALA A 708 -3.45 -43.34 -24.29
C ALA A 708 -4.34 -44.58 -24.05
N SER A 709 -4.08 -45.73 -24.73
CA SER A 709 -4.80 -46.99 -24.48
C SER A 709 -4.17 -47.85 -23.38
N GLY A 710 -3.06 -47.42 -22.80
CA GLY A 710 -2.30 -48.16 -21.81
C GLY A 710 -1.27 -49.14 -22.40
N LYS A 711 -1.10 -49.17 -23.75
CA LYS A 711 -0.14 -50.04 -24.42
C LYS A 711 1.26 -49.44 -24.39
N LYS A 712 2.23 -50.21 -23.95
CA LYS A 712 3.64 -49.83 -23.97
C LYS A 712 4.16 -49.84 -25.43
N VAL A 713 4.55 -48.68 -25.94
CA VAL A 713 4.99 -48.47 -27.33
C VAL A 713 6.51 -48.31 -27.47
N PHE A 714 7.20 -48.08 -26.37
CA PHE A 714 8.66 -48.01 -26.35
C PHE A 714 9.17 -48.46 -24.98
N THR A 715 10.34 -49.11 -24.94
CA THR A 715 11.06 -49.44 -23.71
C THR A 715 12.56 -49.46 -23.98
N GLN A 716 13.33 -48.84 -23.09
CA GLN A 716 14.78 -48.93 -23.05
C GLN A 716 15.24 -49.15 -21.60
N ASN A 717 16.05 -50.19 -21.40
CA ASN A 717 16.50 -50.63 -20.08
C ASN A 717 17.98 -50.30 -19.87
N ASN A 718 18.39 -50.28 -18.59
CA ASN A 718 19.80 -50.17 -18.16
C ASN A 718 20.46 -48.84 -18.61
N ILE A 719 19.75 -47.76 -18.56
CA ILE A 719 20.23 -46.43 -18.92
C ILE A 719 20.77 -45.73 -17.65
N SER A 720 21.87 -45.01 -17.80
CA SER A 720 22.34 -44.06 -16.78
C SER A 720 22.08 -42.65 -17.26
N ILE A 721 21.33 -41.86 -16.48
CA ILE A 721 21.00 -40.47 -16.77
C ILE A 721 21.71 -39.58 -15.73
N ASN A 722 22.59 -38.68 -16.19
CA ASN A 722 23.28 -37.70 -15.39
C ASN A 722 23.44 -36.41 -16.19
N GLY A 723 22.88 -35.32 -15.74
CA GLY A 723 22.74 -34.09 -16.54
C GLY A 723 21.81 -34.28 -17.74
N ASN A 724 22.16 -33.65 -18.86
CA ASN A 724 21.37 -33.73 -20.09
C ASN A 724 21.46 -35.13 -20.76
N HIS A 725 20.31 -35.70 -21.10
CA HIS A 725 20.20 -36.95 -21.82
C HIS A 725 19.18 -36.82 -22.95
N GLN A 726 19.49 -37.41 -24.12
CA GLN A 726 18.66 -37.37 -25.30
C GLN A 726 18.28 -38.79 -25.74
N LEU A 727 16.99 -38.99 -26.03
CA LEU A 727 16.43 -40.26 -26.44
C LEU A 727 15.65 -40.08 -27.75
N ASN A 728 16.11 -40.76 -28.82
CA ASN A 728 15.39 -40.78 -30.10
C ASN A 728 14.21 -41.74 -30.02
N VAL A 729 13.03 -41.25 -30.38
CA VAL A 729 11.79 -42.03 -30.39
C VAL A 729 11.05 -41.87 -31.71
N ASN A 730 10.49 -42.96 -32.23
CA ASN A 730 9.65 -42.92 -33.41
C ASN A 730 8.20 -43.19 -32.98
N LEU A 731 7.49 -42.08 -32.64
CA LEU A 731 6.11 -42.13 -32.20
C LEU A 731 5.21 -41.35 -33.18
N SER A 732 3.97 -41.77 -33.33
CA SER A 732 2.94 -40.98 -34.02
C SER A 732 2.57 -39.74 -33.23
N ASN A 733 2.02 -38.71 -33.90
CA ASN A 733 1.51 -37.54 -33.18
C ASN A 733 0.38 -37.97 -32.23
N GLY A 734 0.43 -37.49 -30.99
CA GLY A 734 -0.53 -37.85 -29.98
C GLY A 734 -0.03 -37.72 -28.53
N PHE A 735 -0.86 -38.21 -27.60
CA PHE A 735 -0.57 -38.20 -26.16
C PHE A 735 0.02 -39.56 -25.74
N TYR A 736 1.04 -39.50 -24.90
CA TYR A 736 1.72 -40.62 -24.29
C TYR A 736 2.03 -40.33 -22.83
N PHE A 737 2.35 -41.38 -22.08
CA PHE A 737 2.97 -41.31 -20.78
C PHE A 737 4.39 -41.86 -20.87
N ILE A 738 5.38 -41.11 -20.39
CA ILE A 738 6.73 -41.59 -20.20
C ILE A 738 6.91 -41.98 -18.74
N LYS A 739 7.33 -43.24 -18.50
CA LYS A 739 7.65 -43.76 -17.19
C LYS A 739 9.15 -44.06 -17.13
N ILE A 740 9.83 -43.53 -16.12
CA ILE A 740 11.25 -43.75 -15.87
C ILE A 740 11.38 -44.39 -14.50
N GLU A 741 11.93 -45.61 -14.44
CA GLU A 741 12.08 -46.40 -13.23
C GLU A 741 13.56 -46.66 -13.00
N SER A 742 14.09 -46.32 -11.84
CA SER A 742 15.41 -46.75 -11.36
C SER A 742 15.28 -47.56 -10.07
N THR A 743 16.36 -48.09 -9.57
CA THR A 743 16.37 -48.89 -8.32
C THR A 743 15.85 -48.11 -7.10
N GLU A 744 15.91 -46.79 -7.16
CA GLU A 744 15.57 -45.91 -6.00
C GLU A 744 14.35 -45.03 -6.28
N ARG A 745 13.99 -44.76 -7.52
CA ARG A 745 12.97 -43.76 -7.91
C ARG A 745 12.19 -44.18 -9.15
N SER A 746 10.92 -43.75 -9.23
CA SER A 746 10.06 -43.88 -10.39
C SER A 746 9.44 -42.55 -10.73
N PHE A 747 9.42 -42.17 -12.03
CA PHE A 747 8.82 -40.97 -12.56
C PHE A 747 7.84 -41.32 -13.66
N ILE A 748 6.66 -40.71 -13.67
CA ILE A 748 5.69 -40.79 -14.75
C ILE A 748 5.32 -39.37 -15.16
N MET A 749 5.40 -39.07 -16.44
CA MET A 749 5.07 -37.74 -16.98
C MET A 749 4.25 -37.87 -18.24
N LYS A 750 3.38 -36.90 -18.51
CA LYS A 750 2.64 -36.75 -19.78
C LYS A 750 3.62 -36.30 -20.87
N LEU A 751 3.54 -36.90 -22.02
CA LEU A 751 4.38 -36.60 -23.17
C LEU A 751 3.49 -36.31 -24.38
N ILE A 752 3.66 -35.16 -24.98
CA ILE A 752 2.94 -34.74 -26.19
C ILE A 752 3.89 -34.83 -27.36
N LYS A 753 3.51 -35.58 -28.41
CA LYS A 753 4.22 -35.69 -29.67
C LYS A 753 3.49 -34.89 -30.75
N ASN A 754 4.19 -33.87 -31.28
CA ASN A 754 3.73 -33.01 -32.37
C ASN A 754 4.37 -33.42 -33.72
#